data_51ef0254597eebea2890e9df8fb326fc
#
_entry.id   51ef0254597eebea2890e9df8fb326fc
#
_cell.length_a   1.000
_cell.length_b   1.000
_cell.length_c   1.000
_cell.angle_alpha   90.00
_cell.angle_beta   90.00
_cell.angle_gamma   90.00
#
_symmetry.space_group_name_H-M   'P 1'
#
loop_
_entity.id
_entity.type
_entity.pdbx_description
1 polymer ?
#
loop_
_entity_poly.entity_id
_entity_poly.type
_entity_poly.pdbx_seq_one_letter_code
_entity_poly.pdbx_strand_id
1 'polypeptide(L)'
;MIFLSALLRRSVYDNENRRIGTLKDVCVELNEIFPVVTALVVQPSLSSNSLFIPWFQVHSIEEPQIHLTVSQSQIASYEPHDDELLLKRDILDTQIVDTQGFRVVKVNDLKLAQIKKTARLVGVDIGTSGLLRRLGWLPVVEAVSRVTPLRMTEKIITWNYVEPVRTVRTTGQLAPAMAGAGVAGIGMVPQVQLNVSHTKLADLHPADIADILEQLDVEEAGAMLERLDTETAADAFNEIEHPLQSELLNELDPERASDLLEQLAPDDAADILADIPRTQAEQLLNLMPVEESRPIRELLRYGAETAGGIMTTEVLALPQDATVEDALTYLRQHSAHLEMIYYLYIIDEERHLMGVVSLRQLVTAEPTTRLGDLMDRDVITVRSDADQEEVARIIARYDLLGAPVVDADNRLVGLVTVDDVIDVIHEEQAEDFSEIAGADVEEAEEKEGFSFRSAMQRSAWLWVNVLAGFILALIIYQVFGSVLSANTALVQLVGVVPGLRSRLALNSMISLMPMLLLTSGSAGGQSLGIMGWRLRTRHGRDFWQGFFHELRLGTAGGILTSILVGVLVWLLFRSALLSVAIGLAFGLTLLIASICGLVLPHLLQGLRLRGSLITAPLLDPVIAVVSLSVFFAITLLLVGRLGV
;
A
#
# COMPACT_ATOMS: atom_id res chain seq x y z
N MET A 1 10.39 13.68 32.76
CA MET A 1 9.56 13.30 31.58
C MET A 1 8.78 12.05 31.90
N ILE A 2 7.48 12.02 31.63
CA ILE A 2 6.60 10.93 32.02
C ILE A 2 5.66 10.56 30.87
N PHE A 3 5.29 9.29 30.76
CA PHE A 3 4.32 8.84 29.75
C PHE A 3 2.89 8.98 30.28
N LEU A 4 1.95 9.29 29.38
CA LEU A 4 0.55 9.44 29.73
C LEU A 4 -0.01 8.16 30.36
N SER A 5 0.34 6.99 29.83
CA SER A 5 -0.05 5.69 30.39
C SER A 5 0.37 5.49 31.84
N ALA A 6 1.52 6.04 32.23
CA ALA A 6 2.03 6.00 33.60
C ALA A 6 1.35 7.02 34.53
N LEU A 7 0.75 8.07 33.97
CA LEU A 7 -0.05 9.05 34.69
C LEU A 7 -1.49 8.60 34.93
N LEU A 8 -2.07 7.97 33.93
CA LEU A 8 -3.46 7.50 33.98
C LEU A 8 -3.64 6.53 35.16
N ARG A 9 -4.78 6.67 35.86
CA ARG A 9 -5.15 5.91 37.07
C ARG A 9 -4.37 6.27 38.32
N ARG A 10 -3.45 7.28 38.32
CA ARG A 10 -2.83 7.77 39.54
C ARG A 10 -3.88 8.41 40.42
N SER A 11 -3.69 8.28 41.74
CA SER A 11 -4.53 8.94 42.75
C SER A 11 -4.14 10.40 42.87
N VAL A 12 -5.16 11.27 42.96
CA VAL A 12 -5.02 12.72 43.12
C VAL A 12 -5.43 13.09 44.56
N TYR A 13 -4.58 13.83 45.22
CA TYR A 13 -4.77 14.26 46.60
C TYR A 13 -4.77 15.80 46.70
N ASP A 14 -5.51 16.33 47.66
CA ASP A 14 -5.52 17.75 47.99
C ASP A 14 -4.29 18.13 48.87
N ASN A 15 -4.16 19.42 49.20
CA ASN A 15 -3.10 19.92 50.06
C ASN A 15 -3.19 19.41 51.51
N GLU A 16 -4.34 18.84 51.94
CA GLU A 16 -4.55 18.21 53.23
C GLU A 16 -4.38 16.67 53.17
N ASN A 17 -3.82 16.16 52.05
CA ASN A 17 -3.59 14.75 51.81
C ASN A 17 -4.86 13.89 51.78
N ARG A 18 -6.02 14.47 51.42
CA ARG A 18 -7.28 13.76 51.21
C ARG A 18 -7.37 13.33 49.73
N ARG A 19 -7.78 12.11 49.50
CA ARG A 19 -7.94 11.57 48.14
C ARG A 19 -9.17 12.19 47.49
N ILE A 20 -8.97 12.90 46.38
CA ILE A 20 -10.04 13.49 45.56
C ILE A 20 -10.60 12.44 44.58
N GLY A 21 -9.71 11.73 43.88
CA GLY A 21 -10.10 10.77 42.88
C GLY A 21 -8.91 10.13 42.16
N THR A 22 -9.14 9.70 40.92
CA THR A 22 -8.12 9.14 40.04
C THR A 22 -8.04 9.89 38.74
N LEU A 23 -6.82 10.09 38.21
CA LEU A 23 -6.62 10.74 36.91
C LEU A 23 -7.19 9.90 35.78
N LYS A 24 -8.07 10.50 34.98
CA LYS A 24 -8.74 9.87 33.83
C LYS A 24 -8.18 10.31 32.49
N ASP A 25 -7.84 11.60 32.38
CA ASP A 25 -7.31 12.22 31.16
C ASP A 25 -6.53 13.50 31.47
N VAL A 26 -5.88 14.08 30.45
CA VAL A 26 -5.14 15.35 30.52
C VAL A 26 -5.60 16.23 29.37
N CYS A 27 -5.94 17.49 29.69
CA CYS A 27 -6.34 18.50 28.72
C CYS A 27 -5.13 19.29 28.25
N VAL A 28 -5.00 19.54 26.95
CA VAL A 28 -3.92 20.33 26.36
C VAL A 28 -4.47 21.32 25.34
N GLU A 29 -3.81 22.47 25.22
CA GLU A 29 -4.05 23.49 24.22
C GLU A 29 -2.98 23.41 23.12
N LEU A 30 -3.40 23.43 21.84
CA LEU A 30 -2.54 23.21 20.68
C LEU A 30 -1.86 24.48 20.12
N ASN A 31 -2.08 25.65 20.69
CA ASN A 31 -1.63 26.93 20.16
C ASN A 31 -0.11 27.16 20.16
N GLU A 32 0.68 26.25 20.72
CA GLU A 32 2.14 26.32 20.74
C GLU A 32 2.75 25.07 20.07
N ILE A 33 4.00 25.19 19.58
CA ILE A 33 4.79 24.09 18.97
C ILE A 33 4.76 22.82 19.86
N PHE A 34 4.82 23.00 21.18
CA PHE A 34 4.62 21.92 22.15
C PHE A 34 3.39 22.25 22.99
N PRO A 35 2.28 21.53 22.79
CA PRO A 35 1.01 21.76 23.47
C PRO A 35 1.16 21.87 24.99
N VAL A 36 0.51 22.84 25.56
CA VAL A 36 0.58 23.12 27.00
C VAL A 36 -0.57 22.39 27.70
N VAL A 37 -0.29 21.75 28.82
CA VAL A 37 -1.31 21.15 29.68
C VAL A 37 -2.08 22.26 30.39
N THR A 38 -3.39 22.32 30.18
CA THR A 38 -4.30 23.32 30.75
C THR A 38 -5.05 22.81 31.96
N ALA A 39 -5.47 21.53 31.95
CA ALA A 39 -6.18 20.92 33.07
C ALA A 39 -5.95 19.39 33.16
N LEU A 40 -6.18 18.87 34.38
CA LEU A 40 -6.28 17.44 34.64
C LEU A 40 -7.75 17.03 34.76
N VAL A 41 -8.12 15.92 34.13
CA VAL A 41 -9.46 15.32 34.26
C VAL A 41 -9.43 14.22 35.30
N VAL A 42 -10.09 14.45 36.43
CA VAL A 42 -10.09 13.55 37.59
C VAL A 42 -11.47 12.93 37.77
N GLN A 43 -11.53 11.62 37.95
CA GLN A 43 -12.75 10.91 38.32
C GLN A 43 -12.85 10.82 39.83
N PRO A 44 -13.79 11.53 40.49
CA PRO A 44 -13.97 11.45 41.94
C PRO A 44 -14.44 10.06 42.35
N SER A 45 -14.07 9.63 43.59
CA SER A 45 -14.39 8.30 44.09
C SER A 45 -15.89 8.07 44.35
N LEU A 46 -16.67 9.12 44.45
CA LEU A 46 -18.11 9.09 44.84
C LEU A 46 -19.04 9.71 43.79
N SER A 47 -18.51 10.19 42.66
CA SER A 47 -19.33 10.83 41.61
C SER A 47 -19.04 10.24 40.24
N SER A 48 -20.06 10.14 39.39
CA SER A 48 -19.92 9.76 37.98
C SER A 48 -19.40 10.88 37.09
N ASN A 49 -19.48 12.13 37.54
CA ASN A 49 -19.06 13.29 36.76
C ASN A 49 -17.56 13.53 36.93
N SER A 50 -16.86 13.69 35.83
CA SER A 50 -15.43 14.04 35.82
C SER A 50 -15.23 15.49 36.29
N LEU A 51 -14.19 15.72 37.09
CA LEU A 51 -13.80 17.05 37.60
C LEU A 51 -12.59 17.53 36.80
N PHE A 52 -12.69 18.73 36.22
CA PHE A 52 -11.56 19.38 35.57
C PHE A 52 -10.83 20.25 36.57
N ILE A 53 -9.53 19.99 36.74
CA ILE A 53 -8.66 20.71 37.71
C ILE A 53 -7.65 21.51 36.91
N PRO A 54 -7.67 22.85 36.94
CA PRO A 54 -6.75 23.68 36.20
C PRO A 54 -5.29 23.38 36.58
N TRP A 55 -4.40 23.41 35.61
CA TRP A 55 -2.99 23.07 35.80
C TRP A 55 -2.29 23.90 36.87
N PHE A 56 -2.63 25.18 37.00
CA PHE A 56 -2.00 26.06 38.00
C PHE A 56 -2.26 25.63 39.47
N GLN A 57 -3.24 24.75 39.69
CA GLN A 57 -3.54 24.14 40.98
C GLN A 57 -2.84 22.81 41.21
N VAL A 58 -2.09 22.31 40.23
CA VAL A 58 -1.32 21.06 40.32
C VAL A 58 0.10 21.37 40.78
N HIS A 59 0.59 20.63 41.77
CA HIS A 59 1.95 20.81 42.28
C HIS A 59 2.99 20.15 41.37
N SER A 60 2.82 18.84 41.06
CA SER A 60 3.70 18.06 40.17
C SER A 60 3.01 16.79 39.70
N ILE A 61 3.39 16.35 38.51
CA ILE A 61 2.99 15.05 37.94
C ILE A 61 4.12 14.02 37.97
N GLU A 62 5.35 14.39 38.32
CA GLU A 62 6.52 13.50 38.30
C GLU A 62 6.53 12.52 39.50
N GLU A 63 5.84 12.85 40.58
CA GLU A 63 5.68 12.01 41.74
C GLU A 63 4.73 10.82 41.50
N PRO A 64 4.84 9.72 42.25
CA PRO A 64 3.92 8.57 42.13
C PRO A 64 2.45 8.91 42.38
N GLN A 65 2.19 9.97 43.12
CA GLN A 65 0.87 10.52 43.43
C GLN A 65 0.80 11.97 42.99
N ILE A 66 -0.37 12.41 42.52
CA ILE A 66 -0.58 13.79 42.09
C ILE A 66 -1.11 14.58 43.27
N HIS A 67 -0.40 15.65 43.69
CA HIS A 67 -0.81 16.54 44.77
C HIS A 67 -1.26 17.88 44.20
N LEU A 68 -2.36 18.42 44.74
CA LEU A 68 -2.84 19.75 44.45
C LEU A 68 -2.28 20.76 45.45
N THR A 69 -2.21 22.00 45.03
CA THR A 69 -1.81 23.14 45.90
C THR A 69 -2.97 23.66 46.75
N VAL A 70 -4.19 23.20 46.47
CA VAL A 70 -5.44 23.69 47.11
C VAL A 70 -6.24 22.54 47.73
N SER A 71 -7.14 22.86 48.66
CA SER A 71 -8.09 21.89 49.21
C SER A 71 -9.24 21.60 48.21
N GLN A 72 -9.91 20.45 48.38
CA GLN A 72 -11.02 20.04 47.50
C GLN A 72 -12.09 21.09 47.35
N SER A 73 -12.42 21.86 48.39
CA SER A 73 -13.40 22.94 48.38
C SER A 73 -12.98 24.19 47.61
N GLN A 74 -11.69 24.34 47.33
CA GLN A 74 -11.09 25.51 46.68
C GLN A 74 -10.69 25.22 45.21
N ILE A 75 -11.05 24.04 44.66
CA ILE A 75 -10.80 23.73 43.27
C ILE A 75 -11.61 24.68 42.42
N ALA A 76 -10.92 25.44 41.56
CA ALA A 76 -11.57 26.35 40.60
C ALA A 76 -12.39 25.55 39.57
N SER A 77 -13.58 26.08 39.26
CA SER A 77 -14.35 25.53 38.14
C SER A 77 -13.60 25.76 36.82
N TYR A 78 -13.46 24.72 36.04
CA TYR A 78 -12.82 24.78 34.74
C TYR A 78 -13.69 24.08 33.72
N GLU A 79 -13.97 24.77 32.62
CA GLU A 79 -14.66 24.22 31.45
C GLU A 79 -13.67 24.25 30.29
N PRO A 80 -13.42 23.10 29.60
CA PRO A 80 -12.52 23.06 28.47
C PRO A 80 -12.97 24.01 27.36
N HIS A 81 -12.03 24.69 26.72
CA HIS A 81 -12.28 25.53 25.55
C HIS A 81 -12.38 24.66 24.28
N ASP A 82 -12.93 25.22 23.19
CA ASP A 82 -13.15 24.47 21.94
C ASP A 82 -11.84 24.04 21.25
N ASP A 83 -10.74 24.73 21.52
CA ASP A 83 -9.38 24.51 21.04
C ASP A 83 -8.52 23.60 21.94
N GLU A 84 -9.12 23.04 22.98
CA GLU A 84 -8.44 22.11 23.88
C GLU A 84 -8.78 20.65 23.58
N LEU A 85 -7.76 19.78 23.64
CA LEU A 85 -7.87 18.35 23.42
C LEU A 85 -7.65 17.53 24.69
N LEU A 86 -8.34 16.40 24.76
CA LEU A 86 -8.14 15.38 25.78
C LEU A 86 -7.20 14.30 25.24
N LEU A 87 -5.99 14.23 25.76
CA LEU A 87 -4.93 13.37 25.23
C LEU A 87 -5.30 11.91 25.11
N LYS A 88 -6.02 11.35 26.08
CA LYS A 88 -6.45 9.96 26.04
C LYS A 88 -7.61 9.73 25.08
N ARG A 89 -8.58 10.66 25.07
CA ARG A 89 -9.80 10.50 24.26
C ARG A 89 -9.55 10.78 22.79
N ASP A 90 -8.78 11.85 22.50
CA ASP A 90 -8.72 12.46 21.19
C ASP A 90 -7.43 12.09 20.41
N ILE A 91 -6.35 11.67 21.11
CA ILE A 91 -5.04 11.41 20.47
C ILE A 91 -4.55 9.97 20.68
N LEU A 92 -4.74 9.41 21.88
CA LEU A 92 -4.25 8.06 22.16
C LEU A 92 -5.05 7.02 21.35
N ASP A 93 -4.35 6.09 20.71
CA ASP A 93 -4.91 5.08 19.81
C ASP A 93 -5.38 5.61 18.43
N THR A 94 -5.25 6.90 18.14
CA THR A 94 -5.53 7.46 16.82
C THR A 94 -4.35 7.35 15.88
N GLN A 95 -4.58 7.58 14.60
CA GLN A 95 -3.54 7.72 13.60
C GLN A 95 -3.07 9.17 13.55
N ILE A 96 -1.77 9.35 13.31
CA ILE A 96 -1.11 10.64 13.14
C ILE A 96 -0.14 10.56 11.98
N VAL A 97 0.10 11.69 11.32
CA VAL A 97 1.13 11.82 10.31
C VAL A 97 2.46 12.19 10.96
N ASP A 98 3.51 11.43 10.67
CA ASP A 98 4.90 11.73 10.98
C ASP A 98 5.50 12.48 9.79
N THR A 99 5.51 13.81 9.84
CA THR A 99 6.01 14.66 8.76
C THR A 99 7.53 14.61 8.56
N GLN A 100 8.28 13.99 9.46
CA GLN A 100 9.71 13.73 9.29
C GLN A 100 10.00 12.35 8.70
N GLY A 101 9.14 11.37 8.96
CA GLY A 101 9.28 10.00 8.48
C GLY A 101 8.32 9.68 7.32
N PHE A 102 7.59 10.66 6.79
CA PHE A 102 6.65 10.57 5.67
C PHE A 102 5.74 9.35 5.79
N ARG A 103 5.06 9.21 6.93
CA ARG A 103 4.24 8.02 7.20
C ARG A 103 3.16 8.28 8.23
N VAL A 104 2.08 7.55 8.09
CA VAL A 104 1.00 7.49 9.09
C VAL A 104 1.35 6.44 10.14
N VAL A 105 1.23 6.80 11.39
CA VAL A 105 1.57 5.93 12.52
C VAL A 105 0.51 5.98 13.60
N LYS A 106 0.30 4.85 14.28
CA LYS A 106 -0.63 4.79 15.40
C LYS A 106 0.03 5.23 16.71
N VAL A 107 -0.66 6.09 17.45
CA VAL A 107 -0.23 6.55 18.76
C VAL A 107 -0.39 5.47 19.82
N ASN A 108 0.72 4.92 20.29
CA ASN A 108 0.73 3.91 21.35
C ASN A 108 0.80 4.50 22.76
N ASP A 109 1.52 5.62 22.93
CA ASP A 109 1.59 6.37 24.19
C ASP A 109 2.02 7.83 23.92
N LEU A 110 1.86 8.70 24.88
CA LEU A 110 2.20 10.13 24.78
C LEU A 110 3.21 10.53 25.84
N LYS A 111 4.19 11.33 25.47
CA LYS A 111 5.27 11.75 26.37
C LYS A 111 5.08 13.21 26.80
N LEU A 112 4.97 13.41 28.10
CA LEU A 112 4.82 14.70 28.74
C LEU A 112 6.10 15.08 29.46
N ALA A 113 6.45 16.38 29.46
CA ALA A 113 7.53 16.94 30.24
C ALA A 113 7.02 18.11 31.07
N GLN A 114 7.37 18.14 32.34
CA GLN A 114 7.17 19.31 33.19
C GLN A 114 8.39 20.21 33.07
N ILE A 115 8.19 21.45 32.63
CA ILE A 115 9.23 22.47 32.50
C ILE A 115 8.83 23.64 33.36
N LYS A 116 9.56 23.83 34.48
CA LYS A 116 9.24 24.83 35.51
C LYS A 116 7.84 24.61 36.06
N LYS A 117 6.90 25.52 35.77
CA LYS A 117 5.52 25.50 36.26
C LYS A 117 4.50 25.02 35.21
N THR A 118 4.94 24.69 34.01
CA THR A 118 4.08 24.22 32.94
C THR A 118 4.40 22.76 32.57
N ALA A 119 3.41 21.98 32.21
CA ALA A 119 3.62 20.68 31.58
C ALA A 119 3.30 20.80 30.11
N ARG A 120 4.06 20.07 29.27
CA ARG A 120 3.93 20.11 27.79
C ARG A 120 3.95 18.72 27.23
N LEU A 121 3.19 18.56 26.16
CA LEU A 121 3.27 17.37 25.31
C LEU A 121 4.51 17.51 24.41
N VAL A 122 5.48 16.61 24.58
CA VAL A 122 6.77 16.71 23.87
C VAL A 122 6.96 15.67 22.79
N GLY A 123 6.17 14.60 22.79
CA GLY A 123 6.31 13.57 21.75
C GLY A 123 5.32 12.42 21.89
N VAL A 124 5.31 11.61 20.86
CA VAL A 124 4.45 10.45 20.67
C VAL A 124 5.30 9.19 20.61
N ASP A 125 4.95 8.17 21.38
CA ASP A 125 5.57 6.84 21.30
C ASP A 125 4.75 5.95 20.37
N ILE A 126 5.35 5.60 19.25
CA ILE A 126 4.80 4.70 18.24
C ILE A 126 5.34 3.26 18.37
N GLY A 127 6.25 3.04 19.31
CA GLY A 127 6.91 1.76 19.54
C GLY A 127 6.01 0.75 20.28
N THR A 128 6.34 -0.53 20.15
CA THR A 128 5.66 -1.62 20.89
C THR A 128 5.85 -1.51 22.41
N SER A 129 6.89 -0.80 22.86
CA SER A 129 7.14 -0.47 24.26
C SER A 129 6.00 0.34 24.91
N GLY A 130 5.42 1.31 24.16
CA GLY A 130 4.27 2.10 24.60
C GLY A 130 3.04 1.22 24.86
N LEU A 131 2.74 0.31 23.91
CA LEU A 131 1.62 -0.62 24.04
C LEU A 131 1.81 -1.55 25.27
N LEU A 132 2.99 -2.11 25.45
CA LEU A 132 3.30 -3.01 26.57
C LEU A 132 3.28 -2.30 27.92
N ARG A 133 3.68 -1.02 27.97
CA ARG A 133 3.57 -0.16 29.14
C ARG A 133 2.11 0.03 29.55
N ARG A 134 1.24 0.28 28.56
CA ARG A 134 -0.22 0.41 28.81
C ARG A 134 -0.88 -0.86 29.29
N LEU A 135 -0.45 -2.03 28.77
CA LEU A 135 -0.94 -3.35 29.18
C LEU A 135 -0.37 -3.80 30.54
N GLY A 136 0.63 -3.08 31.09
CA GLY A 136 1.29 -3.44 32.34
C GLY A 136 2.26 -4.63 32.20
N TRP A 137 2.61 -5.02 30.98
CA TRP A 137 3.48 -6.17 30.70
C TRP A 137 4.95 -5.79 30.55
N LEU A 138 5.28 -4.51 30.64
CA LEU A 138 6.65 -4.01 30.51
C LEU A 138 7.62 -4.71 31.48
N PRO A 139 7.31 -4.92 32.79
CA PRO A 139 8.21 -5.60 33.71
C PRO A 139 8.47 -7.07 33.36
N VAL A 140 7.46 -7.75 32.78
CA VAL A 140 7.58 -9.16 32.36
C VAL A 140 8.48 -9.27 31.15
N VAL A 141 8.34 -8.35 30.20
CA VAL A 141 9.13 -8.35 28.97
C VAL A 141 10.56 -7.90 29.23
N GLU A 142 10.79 -6.94 30.13
CA GLU A 142 12.14 -6.57 30.60
C GLU A 142 12.85 -7.74 31.29
N ALA A 143 12.14 -8.56 32.04
CA ALA A 143 12.69 -9.77 32.64
C ALA A 143 13.09 -10.81 31.56
N VAL A 144 12.29 -10.96 30.52
CA VAL A 144 12.57 -11.86 29.38
C VAL A 144 13.71 -11.33 28.50
N SER A 145 13.78 -10.01 28.28
CA SER A 145 14.84 -9.38 27.47
C SER A 145 16.25 -9.49 28.08
N ARG A 146 16.34 -9.77 29.40
CA ARG A 146 17.64 -10.09 30.04
C ARG A 146 18.18 -11.45 29.64
N VAL A 147 17.33 -12.34 29.16
CA VAL A 147 17.69 -13.72 28.80
C VAL A 147 17.69 -13.94 27.28
N THR A 148 17.04 -13.03 26.52
CA THR A 148 16.94 -13.10 25.05
C THR A 148 17.51 -11.83 24.42
N PRO A 149 18.05 -11.89 23.16
CA PRO A 149 18.57 -10.73 22.45
C PRO A 149 17.50 -9.74 21.95
N LEU A 150 16.28 -9.84 22.41
CA LEU A 150 15.17 -8.94 22.07
C LEU A 150 15.41 -7.54 22.67
N ARG A 151 15.95 -6.64 21.86
CA ARG A 151 16.06 -5.22 22.22
C ARG A 151 14.75 -4.51 21.86
N MET A 152 14.04 -4.02 22.87
CA MET A 152 12.94 -3.11 22.66
C MET A 152 13.48 -1.71 22.40
N THR A 153 13.14 -1.15 21.28
CA THR A 153 13.47 0.23 20.92
C THR A 153 12.26 1.12 21.20
N GLU A 154 12.44 2.14 22.03
CA GLU A 154 11.49 3.24 22.11
C GLU A 154 11.58 4.02 20.79
N LYS A 155 10.46 4.15 20.08
CA LYS A 155 10.36 5.00 18.88
C LYS A 155 9.50 6.20 19.24
N ILE A 156 10.14 7.32 19.54
CA ILE A 156 9.46 8.55 19.93
C ILE A 156 9.61 9.56 18.80
N ILE A 157 8.48 10.06 18.30
CA ILE A 157 8.41 11.19 17.38
C ILE A 157 8.19 12.44 18.23
N THR A 158 8.96 13.48 17.98
CA THR A 158 8.79 14.77 18.66
C THR A 158 7.53 15.45 18.14
N TRP A 159 6.73 16.04 19.02
CA TRP A 159 5.41 16.58 18.68
C TRP A 159 5.41 17.61 17.54
N ASN A 160 6.49 18.37 17.36
CA ASN A 160 6.59 19.34 16.25
C ASN A 160 6.58 18.70 14.85
N TYR A 161 6.78 17.37 14.75
CA TYR A 161 6.68 16.59 13.49
C TYR A 161 5.43 15.73 13.43
N VAL A 162 4.46 15.99 14.29
CA VAL A 162 3.21 15.24 14.37
C VAL A 162 2.07 16.09 13.86
N GLU A 163 1.25 15.51 12.97
CA GLU A 163 -0.01 16.08 12.51
C GLU A 163 -1.14 15.05 12.71
N PRO A 164 -2.19 15.41 13.48
CA PRO A 164 -3.31 14.49 13.72
C PRO A 164 -4.20 14.37 12.47
N VAL A 165 -4.49 13.14 12.05
CA VAL A 165 -5.31 12.83 10.87
C VAL A 165 -6.81 13.12 11.11
N ARG A 166 -7.28 12.97 12.35
CA ARG A 166 -8.68 13.27 12.71
C ARG A 166 -8.77 14.14 13.93
N THR A 167 -9.42 15.30 13.77
CA THR A 167 -10.07 15.97 14.90
C THR A 167 -11.19 16.89 14.42
N VAL A 168 -12.40 16.38 14.38
CA VAL A 168 -13.59 17.21 14.14
C VAL A 168 -14.42 17.23 15.41
N ARG A 169 -14.46 18.37 16.11
CA ARG A 169 -15.49 18.67 17.11
C ARG A 169 -16.60 19.47 16.45
N THR A 170 -17.76 18.87 16.20
CA THR A 170 -18.95 19.65 15.93
C THR A 170 -19.59 20.02 17.27
N THR A 171 -19.39 21.25 17.69
CA THR A 171 -20.19 21.81 18.79
C THR A 171 -21.61 21.90 18.27
N GLY A 172 -22.45 20.96 18.69
CA GLY A 172 -23.87 21.01 18.37
C GLY A 172 -24.48 22.29 18.96
N GLN A 173 -24.74 23.28 18.12
CA GLN A 173 -25.76 24.25 18.43
C GLN A 173 -27.07 23.50 18.64
N LEU A 174 -27.50 23.44 19.90
CA LEU A 174 -28.84 23.01 20.29
C LEU A 174 -29.87 23.88 19.57
N ALA A 175 -30.37 23.40 18.43
CA ALA A 175 -31.63 23.90 17.93
C ALA A 175 -32.73 23.52 18.94
N PRO A 176 -33.66 24.41 19.29
CA PRO A 176 -34.69 24.12 20.28
C PRO A 176 -35.57 22.97 19.81
N ALA A 177 -35.61 21.93 20.62
CA ALA A 177 -36.34 20.71 20.41
C ALA A 177 -37.82 20.98 20.21
N MET A 178 -38.35 20.51 19.09
CA MET A 178 -39.76 20.08 19.03
C MET A 178 -39.87 18.69 19.68
N ALA A 179 -40.58 18.65 20.77
CA ALA A 179 -40.90 17.41 21.48
C ALA A 179 -41.83 16.54 20.64
N GLY A 180 -41.48 15.28 20.47
CA GLY A 180 -42.38 14.25 19.97
C GLY A 180 -41.68 12.96 19.50
N ALA A 181 -41.86 11.92 20.31
CA ALA A 181 -41.75 10.50 20.01
C ALA A 181 -40.38 9.85 19.79
N GLY A 182 -40.00 9.11 20.78
CA GLY A 182 -39.03 8.10 20.98
C GLY A 182 -38.57 7.23 19.81
N VAL A 183 -37.28 7.27 19.60
CA VAL A 183 -36.46 6.08 19.21
C VAL A 183 -35.12 6.22 19.91
N ALA A 184 -34.73 5.15 20.59
CA ALA A 184 -33.52 5.06 21.41
C ALA A 184 -32.24 5.08 20.54
N GLY A 185 -31.33 5.98 20.86
CA GLY A 185 -29.91 5.73 21.02
C GLY A 185 -29.09 5.21 19.85
N ILE A 186 -28.67 6.08 18.92
CA ILE A 186 -27.35 5.95 18.32
C ILE A 186 -26.59 7.18 18.82
N GLY A 187 -25.59 6.94 19.68
CA GLY A 187 -24.74 7.99 20.20
C GLY A 187 -23.95 8.64 19.09
N MET A 188 -24.30 9.89 18.75
CA MET A 188 -23.47 10.72 17.90
C MET A 188 -22.15 10.97 18.65
N VAL A 189 -21.07 10.46 18.11
CA VAL A 189 -19.70 10.77 18.56
C VAL A 189 -19.45 12.23 18.16
N PRO A 190 -19.07 13.11 19.09
CA PRO A 190 -18.75 14.49 18.72
C PRO A 190 -17.48 14.50 17.88
N GLN A 191 -17.58 15.00 16.67
CA GLN A 191 -16.42 15.26 15.79
C GLN A 191 -15.82 16.63 16.13
N VAL A 192 -14.52 16.69 16.37
CA VAL A 192 -13.77 17.91 16.66
C VAL A 192 -13.04 18.36 15.40
N GLN A 193 -13.40 19.51 14.86
CA GLN A 193 -12.62 20.13 13.79
C GLN A 193 -11.49 20.96 14.40
N LEU A 194 -10.26 20.50 14.30
CA LEU A 194 -9.08 21.29 14.63
C LEU A 194 -8.74 22.19 13.46
N ASN A 195 -8.77 23.48 13.72
CA ASN A 195 -8.21 24.46 12.82
C ASN A 195 -6.68 24.54 13.07
N VAL A 196 -5.96 23.44 12.78
CA VAL A 196 -4.51 23.43 12.79
C VAL A 196 -4.05 23.95 11.44
N SER A 197 -3.16 24.93 11.46
CA SER A 197 -2.54 25.54 10.29
C SER A 197 -1.99 24.44 9.37
N HIS A 198 -2.60 24.24 8.20
CA HIS A 198 -2.27 23.25 7.16
C HIS A 198 -0.91 23.50 6.49
N THR A 199 -0.16 24.48 6.94
CA THR A 199 1.13 24.94 6.43
C THR A 199 2.21 23.85 6.39
N LYS A 200 2.12 22.83 7.26
CA LYS A 200 3.17 21.81 7.34
C LYS A 200 3.10 20.74 6.25
N LEU A 201 1.90 20.36 5.81
CA LEU A 201 1.74 19.40 4.72
C LEU A 201 1.98 20.06 3.36
N ALA A 202 1.50 21.28 3.17
CA ALA A 202 1.74 22.05 1.95
C ALA A 202 3.22 22.40 1.71
N ASP A 203 4.06 22.35 2.76
CA ASP A 203 5.51 22.56 2.65
C ASP A 203 6.28 21.27 2.25
N LEU A 204 5.62 20.10 2.16
CA LEU A 204 6.23 18.84 1.74
C LEU A 204 6.27 18.74 0.21
N HIS A 205 7.15 17.87 -0.29
CA HIS A 205 7.16 17.51 -1.70
C HIS A 205 5.87 16.75 -2.06
N PRO A 206 5.28 16.94 -3.26
CA PRO A 206 4.07 16.23 -3.68
C PRO A 206 4.16 14.70 -3.49
N ALA A 207 5.25 14.07 -3.88
CA ALA A 207 5.49 12.64 -3.68
C ALA A 207 5.47 12.21 -2.20
N ASP A 208 5.98 13.05 -1.28
CA ASP A 208 5.92 12.77 0.17
C ASP A 208 4.48 12.88 0.71
N ILE A 209 3.65 13.76 0.12
CA ILE A 209 2.23 13.89 0.44
C ILE A 209 1.48 12.66 -0.08
N ALA A 210 1.77 12.20 -1.30
CA ALA A 210 1.21 10.99 -1.89
C ALA A 210 1.51 9.77 -1.02
N ASP A 211 2.76 9.57 -0.60
CA ASP A 211 3.17 8.52 0.35
C ASP A 211 2.35 8.52 1.65
N ILE A 212 1.91 9.70 2.12
CA ILE A 212 1.06 9.85 3.29
C ILE A 212 -0.38 9.46 2.96
N LEU A 213 -0.92 9.94 1.83
CA LEU A 213 -2.29 9.69 1.39
C LEU A 213 -2.55 8.19 1.17
N GLU A 214 -1.61 7.49 0.55
CA GLU A 214 -1.67 6.04 0.33
C GLU A 214 -1.72 5.20 1.61
N GLN A 215 -1.34 5.80 2.73
CA GLN A 215 -1.35 5.14 4.04
C GLN A 215 -2.63 5.37 4.82
N LEU A 216 -3.55 6.17 4.31
CA LEU A 216 -4.84 6.50 4.90
C LEU A 216 -5.96 5.68 4.28
N ASP A 217 -7.09 5.61 4.98
CA ASP A 217 -8.33 5.14 4.35
C ASP A 217 -8.78 6.15 3.29
N VAL A 218 -9.47 5.71 2.24
CA VAL A 218 -9.94 6.56 1.12
C VAL A 218 -10.70 7.79 1.61
N GLU A 219 -11.61 7.62 2.60
CA GLU A 219 -12.36 8.73 3.23
C GLU A 219 -11.43 9.74 3.94
N GLU A 220 -10.37 9.26 4.60
CA GLU A 220 -9.39 10.11 5.30
C GLU A 220 -8.47 10.83 4.31
N ALA A 221 -8.03 10.13 3.26
CA ALA A 221 -7.20 10.69 2.19
C ALA A 221 -7.98 11.75 1.38
N GLY A 222 -9.22 11.47 1.00
CA GLY A 222 -10.11 12.44 0.34
C GLY A 222 -10.32 13.70 1.17
N ALA A 223 -10.63 13.54 2.47
CA ALA A 223 -10.77 14.68 3.38
C ALA A 223 -9.47 15.46 3.58
N MET A 224 -8.30 14.85 3.36
CA MET A 224 -7.00 15.54 3.39
C MET A 224 -6.77 16.32 2.10
N LEU A 225 -7.04 15.75 0.92
CA LEU A 225 -6.97 16.43 -0.38
C LEU A 225 -7.90 17.64 -0.47
N GLU A 226 -9.11 17.54 0.08
CA GLU A 226 -10.06 18.70 0.13
C GLU A 226 -9.51 19.90 0.91
N ARG A 227 -8.55 19.68 1.81
CA ARG A 227 -7.97 20.73 2.66
C ARG A 227 -6.74 21.38 2.06
N LEU A 228 -6.08 20.75 1.13
CA LEU A 228 -4.96 21.32 0.39
C LEU A 228 -5.47 22.36 -0.62
N ASP A 229 -4.65 23.34 -0.98
CA ASP A 229 -4.92 24.15 -2.14
C ASP A 229 -4.92 23.30 -3.42
N THR A 230 -5.54 23.80 -4.48
CA THR A 230 -5.81 22.97 -5.66
C THR A 230 -4.52 22.55 -6.38
N GLU A 231 -3.52 23.40 -6.44
CA GLU A 231 -2.22 23.13 -7.08
C GLU A 231 -1.47 22.02 -6.31
N THR A 232 -1.23 22.20 -5.01
CA THR A 232 -0.58 21.17 -4.17
C THR A 232 -1.36 19.85 -4.12
N ALA A 233 -2.69 19.93 -4.14
CA ALA A 233 -3.53 18.73 -4.13
C ALA A 233 -3.45 17.98 -5.46
N ALA A 234 -3.40 18.67 -6.61
CA ALA A 234 -3.26 18.06 -7.92
C ALA A 234 -1.89 17.42 -8.09
N ASP A 235 -0.81 18.14 -7.72
CA ASP A 235 0.55 17.60 -7.77
C ASP A 235 0.69 16.33 -6.90
N ALA A 236 0.14 16.36 -5.67
CA ALA A 236 0.17 15.19 -4.79
C ALA A 236 -0.73 14.06 -5.30
N PHE A 237 -1.85 14.38 -5.94
CA PHE A 237 -2.76 13.41 -6.52
C PHE A 237 -2.15 12.68 -7.71
N ASN A 238 -1.34 13.38 -8.52
CA ASN A 238 -0.61 12.80 -9.65
C ASN A 238 0.39 11.71 -9.20
N GLU A 239 1.04 11.93 -8.08
CA GLU A 239 2.05 11.02 -7.52
C GLU A 239 1.45 9.79 -6.80
N ILE A 240 0.11 9.71 -6.65
CA ILE A 240 -0.57 8.56 -6.01
C ILE A 240 -0.65 7.38 -6.99
N GLU A 241 -0.47 6.14 -6.50
CA GLU A 241 -0.67 4.92 -7.30
C GLU A 241 -2.10 4.84 -7.90
N HIS A 242 -2.23 4.45 -9.18
CA HIS A 242 -3.46 4.43 -9.96
C HIS A 242 -4.71 3.85 -9.29
N PRO A 243 -4.67 2.70 -8.59
CA PRO A 243 -5.87 2.15 -7.95
C PRO A 243 -6.49 3.10 -6.93
N LEU A 244 -5.65 3.80 -6.15
CA LEU A 244 -6.13 4.74 -5.13
C LEU A 244 -6.62 6.05 -5.76
N GLN A 245 -6.03 6.51 -6.86
CA GLN A 245 -6.51 7.68 -7.60
C GLN A 245 -7.97 7.49 -8.05
N SER A 246 -8.29 6.34 -8.65
CA SER A 246 -9.65 6.01 -9.09
C SER A 246 -10.65 5.95 -7.93
N GLU A 247 -10.23 5.43 -6.77
CA GLU A 247 -11.07 5.38 -5.57
C GLU A 247 -11.32 6.78 -4.98
N LEU A 248 -10.28 7.61 -4.93
CA LEU A 248 -10.36 9.00 -4.45
C LEU A 248 -11.25 9.87 -5.32
N LEU A 249 -11.20 9.72 -6.66
CA LEU A 249 -12.11 10.43 -7.56
C LEU A 249 -13.60 10.10 -7.32
N ASN A 250 -13.88 8.88 -6.84
CA ASN A 250 -15.24 8.48 -6.47
C ASN A 250 -15.71 9.08 -5.13
N GLU A 251 -14.77 9.37 -4.22
CA GLU A 251 -15.06 9.90 -2.88
C GLU A 251 -15.17 11.43 -2.88
N LEU A 252 -14.40 12.12 -3.72
CA LEU A 252 -14.39 13.57 -3.84
C LEU A 252 -15.68 14.11 -4.46
N ASP A 253 -16.02 15.37 -4.13
CA ASP A 253 -17.08 16.09 -4.82
C ASP A 253 -16.72 16.20 -6.32
N PRO A 254 -17.66 15.93 -7.27
CA PRO A 254 -17.40 15.98 -8.70
C PRO A 254 -16.80 17.30 -9.21
N GLU A 255 -17.19 18.44 -8.62
CA GLU A 255 -16.60 19.74 -8.97
C GLU A 255 -15.13 19.78 -8.54
N ARG A 256 -14.81 19.31 -7.33
CA ARG A 256 -13.44 19.25 -6.82
C ARG A 256 -12.58 18.27 -7.60
N ALA A 257 -13.11 17.10 -7.93
CA ALA A 257 -12.42 16.10 -8.77
C ALA A 257 -12.09 16.67 -10.16
N SER A 258 -13.02 17.40 -10.75
CA SER A 258 -12.81 18.10 -12.03
C SER A 258 -11.73 19.19 -11.92
N ASP A 259 -11.74 20.00 -10.85
CA ASP A 259 -10.75 21.05 -10.61
C ASP A 259 -9.33 20.47 -10.42
N LEU A 260 -9.19 19.29 -9.80
CA LEU A 260 -7.91 18.60 -9.66
C LEU A 260 -7.40 18.12 -11.02
N LEU A 261 -8.23 17.44 -11.80
CA LEU A 261 -7.87 16.94 -13.11
C LEU A 261 -7.54 18.06 -14.11
N GLU A 262 -8.13 19.26 -13.96
CA GLU A 262 -7.85 20.45 -14.76
C GLU A 262 -6.41 21.00 -14.53
N GLN A 263 -5.85 20.75 -13.34
CA GLN A 263 -4.50 21.21 -12.99
C GLN A 263 -3.40 20.22 -13.41
N LEU A 264 -3.77 18.98 -13.77
CA LEU A 264 -2.83 17.97 -14.25
C LEU A 264 -2.45 18.18 -15.71
N ALA A 265 -1.33 17.60 -16.13
CA ALA A 265 -1.01 17.47 -17.53
C ALA A 265 -2.12 16.66 -18.25
N PRO A 266 -2.40 16.94 -19.53
CA PRO A 266 -3.52 16.31 -20.25
C PRO A 266 -3.40 14.78 -20.36
N ASP A 267 -2.20 14.24 -20.45
CA ASP A 267 -1.89 12.80 -20.46
C ASP A 267 -2.16 12.16 -19.10
N ASP A 268 -1.61 12.71 -18.02
CA ASP A 268 -1.90 12.25 -16.66
C ASP A 268 -3.42 12.22 -16.37
N ALA A 269 -4.12 13.29 -16.75
CA ALA A 269 -5.56 13.34 -16.60
C ALA A 269 -6.28 12.31 -17.50
N ALA A 270 -5.75 12.00 -18.69
CA ALA A 270 -6.31 10.99 -19.57
C ALA A 270 -6.12 9.57 -19.02
N ASP A 271 -4.95 9.27 -18.46
CA ASP A 271 -4.65 7.97 -17.87
C ASP A 271 -5.56 7.68 -16.67
N ILE A 272 -5.68 8.63 -15.76
CA ILE A 272 -6.60 8.52 -14.61
C ILE A 272 -8.05 8.34 -15.07
N LEU A 273 -8.48 9.06 -16.12
CA LEU A 273 -9.85 8.94 -16.65
C LEU A 273 -10.07 7.66 -17.46
N ALA A 274 -9.03 7.03 -17.99
CA ALA A 274 -9.14 5.73 -18.67
C ALA A 274 -9.48 4.60 -17.70
N ASP A 275 -9.05 4.70 -16.44
CA ASP A 275 -9.26 3.70 -15.38
C ASP A 275 -10.65 3.75 -14.73
N ILE A 276 -11.43 4.81 -14.97
CA ILE A 276 -12.76 4.95 -14.39
C ILE A 276 -13.85 4.65 -15.44
N PRO A 277 -15.11 4.37 -14.99
CA PRO A 277 -16.22 4.15 -15.90
C PRO A 277 -16.45 5.34 -16.85
N ARG A 278 -16.60 5.09 -18.16
CA ARG A 278 -16.80 6.13 -19.21
C ARG A 278 -17.88 7.16 -18.89
N THR A 279 -18.95 6.74 -18.20
CA THR A 279 -20.04 7.65 -17.80
C THR A 279 -19.57 8.67 -16.77
N GLN A 280 -18.69 8.30 -15.89
CA GLN A 280 -18.10 9.17 -14.87
C GLN A 280 -17.02 10.06 -15.50
N ALA A 281 -16.11 9.51 -16.30
CA ALA A 281 -15.13 10.29 -17.05
C ALA A 281 -15.78 11.40 -17.87
N GLU A 282 -16.86 11.09 -18.60
CA GLU A 282 -17.63 12.11 -19.35
C GLU A 282 -18.32 13.14 -18.45
N GLN A 283 -18.73 12.79 -17.24
CA GLN A 283 -19.28 13.75 -16.28
C GLN A 283 -18.22 14.74 -15.82
N LEU A 284 -17.04 14.27 -15.44
CA LEU A 284 -15.91 15.11 -15.01
C LEU A 284 -15.42 15.99 -16.15
N LEU A 285 -15.23 15.45 -17.36
CA LEU A 285 -14.83 16.21 -18.54
C LEU A 285 -15.86 17.27 -18.99
N ASN A 286 -17.13 17.10 -18.64
CA ASN A 286 -18.16 18.11 -18.93
C ASN A 286 -18.21 19.25 -17.89
N LEU A 287 -17.62 19.06 -16.72
CA LEU A 287 -17.44 20.10 -15.70
C LEU A 287 -16.25 21.00 -16.04
N MET A 288 -15.23 20.49 -16.73
CA MET A 288 -14.05 21.24 -17.14
C MET A 288 -14.35 22.27 -18.23
N PRO A 289 -13.55 23.34 -18.34
CA PRO A 289 -13.53 24.22 -19.50
C PRO A 289 -13.26 23.43 -20.80
N VAL A 290 -13.87 23.88 -21.91
CA VAL A 290 -13.73 23.18 -23.20
C VAL A 290 -12.26 23.12 -23.69
N GLU A 291 -11.48 24.14 -23.35
CA GLU A 291 -10.07 24.27 -23.77
C GLU A 291 -9.20 23.22 -23.08
N GLU A 292 -9.45 22.91 -21.80
CA GLU A 292 -8.73 21.91 -21.00
C GLU A 292 -9.22 20.48 -21.28
N SER A 293 -10.54 20.28 -21.39
CA SER A 293 -11.10 18.95 -21.64
C SER A 293 -10.84 18.42 -23.06
N ARG A 294 -10.53 19.29 -24.04
CA ARG A 294 -10.32 18.89 -25.44
C ARG A 294 -9.04 18.06 -25.63
N PRO A 295 -7.87 18.45 -25.13
CA PRO A 295 -6.65 17.63 -25.23
C PRO A 295 -6.85 16.25 -24.58
N ILE A 296 -7.44 16.18 -23.40
CA ILE A 296 -7.72 14.94 -22.70
C ILE A 296 -8.64 14.01 -23.52
N ARG A 297 -9.72 14.55 -24.12
CA ARG A 297 -10.62 13.79 -25.00
C ARG A 297 -9.91 13.30 -26.28
N GLU A 298 -8.88 13.99 -26.74
CA GLU A 298 -8.09 13.60 -27.90
C GLU A 298 -7.18 12.43 -27.55
N LEU A 299 -6.53 12.48 -26.38
CA LEU A 299 -5.68 11.41 -25.86
C LEU A 299 -6.46 10.13 -25.56
N LEU A 300 -7.63 10.19 -24.95
CA LEU A 300 -8.51 9.04 -24.68
C LEU A 300 -8.97 8.26 -25.94
N ARG A 301 -8.61 8.71 -27.15
CA ARG A 301 -8.86 7.97 -28.39
C ARG A 301 -7.76 7.01 -28.77
N TYR A 302 -6.56 7.20 -28.24
CA TYR A 302 -5.44 6.29 -28.43
C TYR A 302 -5.56 5.09 -27.50
N GLY A 303 -4.84 4.04 -27.79
CA GLY A 303 -4.74 2.89 -26.89
C GLY A 303 -3.83 3.28 -25.71
N ALA A 304 -4.18 2.90 -24.49
CA ALA A 304 -3.39 3.24 -23.29
C ALA A 304 -1.92 2.79 -23.41
N GLU A 305 -1.67 1.57 -23.87
CA GLU A 305 -0.34 0.98 -24.03
C GLU A 305 0.37 1.40 -25.32
N THR A 306 0.01 2.54 -25.92
CA THR A 306 0.65 3.04 -27.14
C THR A 306 1.34 4.39 -26.92
N ALA A 307 2.30 4.73 -27.78
CA ALA A 307 2.94 6.04 -27.75
C ALA A 307 1.94 7.22 -27.78
N GLY A 308 0.80 7.03 -28.42
CA GLY A 308 -0.28 8.02 -28.44
C GLY A 308 -1.09 8.09 -27.15
N GLY A 309 -1.12 7.01 -26.34
CA GLY A 309 -1.75 6.97 -25.02
C GLY A 309 -0.88 7.70 -23.98
N ILE A 310 0.41 7.40 -23.95
CA ILE A 310 1.38 7.94 -22.98
C ILE A 310 2.03 9.27 -23.41
N MET A 311 1.53 9.96 -24.42
CA MET A 311 2.12 11.21 -24.92
C MET A 311 1.42 12.43 -24.33
N THR A 312 2.16 13.46 -24.02
CA THR A 312 1.60 14.79 -23.82
C THR A 312 1.33 15.50 -25.15
N THR A 313 0.24 16.25 -25.22
CA THR A 313 -0.07 17.12 -26.38
C THR A 313 0.56 18.50 -26.27
N GLU A 314 1.14 18.82 -25.12
CA GLU A 314 1.79 20.09 -24.81
C GLU A 314 3.21 20.16 -25.39
N VAL A 315 3.32 20.30 -26.69
CA VAL A 315 4.59 20.26 -27.40
C VAL A 315 5.02 21.64 -27.85
N LEU A 316 6.24 22.00 -27.50
CA LEU A 316 6.88 23.24 -28.03
C LEU A 316 7.24 23.06 -29.49
N ALA A 317 6.45 23.64 -30.38
CA ALA A 317 6.66 23.57 -31.84
C ALA A 317 6.54 24.94 -32.51
N LEU A 318 7.48 25.28 -33.37
CA LEU A 318 7.52 26.52 -34.11
C LEU A 318 7.89 26.31 -35.60
N PRO A 319 7.49 27.22 -36.50
CA PRO A 319 7.85 27.14 -37.91
C PRO A 319 9.35 27.43 -38.15
N GLN A 320 9.91 26.85 -39.22
CA GLN A 320 11.32 26.97 -39.57
C GLN A 320 11.80 28.42 -39.81
N ASP A 321 10.88 29.31 -40.20
CA ASP A 321 11.18 30.74 -40.51
C ASP A 321 11.26 31.62 -39.26
N ALA A 322 10.80 31.11 -38.09
CA ALA A 322 10.92 31.81 -36.82
C ALA A 322 12.40 32.00 -36.43
N THR A 323 12.67 33.04 -35.68
CA THR A 323 14.02 33.33 -35.16
C THR A 323 14.20 32.76 -33.75
N VAL A 324 15.45 32.69 -33.29
CA VAL A 324 15.81 32.35 -31.93
C VAL A 324 15.16 33.31 -30.92
N GLU A 325 15.05 34.59 -31.24
CA GLU A 325 14.39 35.60 -30.40
C GLU A 325 12.89 35.33 -30.29
N ASP A 326 12.23 34.92 -31.38
CA ASP A 326 10.81 34.51 -31.37
C ASP A 326 10.60 33.29 -30.49
N ALA A 327 11.48 32.27 -30.61
CA ALA A 327 11.43 31.05 -29.81
C ALA A 327 11.61 31.34 -28.31
N LEU A 328 12.59 32.14 -27.93
CA LEU A 328 12.82 32.50 -26.53
C LEU A 328 11.68 33.37 -25.97
N THR A 329 11.06 34.19 -26.83
CA THR A 329 9.90 34.98 -26.42
C THR A 329 8.68 34.11 -26.22
N TYR A 330 8.44 33.14 -27.10
CA TYR A 330 7.38 32.16 -26.98
C TYR A 330 7.54 31.32 -25.71
N LEU A 331 8.75 30.81 -25.43
CA LEU A 331 9.08 30.08 -24.22
C LEU A 331 8.77 30.89 -22.96
N ARG A 332 9.16 32.16 -22.87
CA ARG A 332 8.88 33.00 -21.70
C ARG A 332 7.39 33.22 -21.43
N GLN A 333 6.58 33.17 -22.49
CA GLN A 333 5.13 33.37 -22.38
C GLN A 333 4.35 32.09 -22.03
N HIS A 334 4.85 30.91 -22.42
CA HIS A 334 4.13 29.64 -22.34
C HIS A 334 4.80 28.59 -21.46
N SER A 335 5.98 28.91 -20.87
CA SER A 335 6.74 27.91 -20.07
C SER A 335 6.02 27.35 -18.86
N ALA A 336 4.99 28.02 -18.34
CA ALA A 336 4.21 27.55 -17.22
C ALA A 336 3.24 26.40 -17.58
N HIS A 337 2.95 26.22 -18.88
CA HIS A 337 2.03 25.19 -19.38
C HIS A 337 2.75 24.09 -20.19
N LEU A 338 4.09 24.15 -20.27
CA LEU A 338 4.89 23.18 -21.00
C LEU A 338 5.61 22.29 -20.01
N GLU A 339 5.31 21.03 -20.04
CA GLU A 339 5.95 20.01 -19.22
C GLU A 339 7.45 19.90 -19.54
N MET A 340 7.80 19.92 -20.83
CA MET A 340 9.17 19.86 -21.30
C MET A 340 9.57 21.05 -22.17
N ILE A 341 10.67 21.74 -21.81
CA ILE A 341 11.23 22.90 -22.55
C ILE A 341 12.62 22.61 -23.14
N TYR A 342 13.17 21.40 -22.98
CA TYR A 342 14.53 21.08 -23.42
C TYR A 342 14.67 20.97 -24.92
N TYR A 343 13.60 20.65 -25.65
CA TYR A 343 13.55 20.50 -27.09
C TYR A 343 12.45 21.37 -27.69
N LEU A 344 12.81 22.08 -28.76
CA LEU A 344 11.91 22.82 -29.61
C LEU A 344 11.82 22.09 -30.95
N TYR A 345 10.63 21.67 -31.33
CA TYR A 345 10.38 20.99 -32.59
C TYR A 345 10.07 22.00 -33.70
N ILE A 346 10.62 21.75 -34.88
CA ILE A 346 10.41 22.59 -36.05
C ILE A 346 9.41 21.90 -36.97
N ILE A 347 8.34 22.59 -37.30
CA ILE A 347 7.23 22.07 -38.11
C ILE A 347 6.98 22.96 -39.34
N ASP A 348 6.33 22.39 -40.34
CA ASP A 348 5.78 23.16 -41.48
C ASP A 348 4.34 23.63 -41.21
N GLU A 349 3.66 24.20 -42.24
CA GLU A 349 2.28 24.70 -42.15
C GLU A 349 1.26 23.54 -41.92
N GLU A 350 1.58 22.35 -42.37
CA GLU A 350 0.76 21.13 -42.18
C GLU A 350 1.10 20.34 -40.91
N ARG A 351 1.98 20.87 -40.05
CA ARG A 351 2.52 20.25 -38.82
C ARG A 351 3.45 19.05 -39.05
N HIS A 352 4.01 18.83 -40.24
CA HIS A 352 5.04 17.81 -40.42
C HIS A 352 6.30 18.17 -39.65
N LEU A 353 6.89 17.18 -38.98
CA LEU A 353 8.13 17.37 -38.23
C LEU A 353 9.32 17.54 -39.21
N MET A 354 9.99 18.69 -39.15
CA MET A 354 11.10 19.05 -40.01
C MET A 354 12.46 18.94 -39.31
N GLY A 355 12.49 19.09 -37.99
CA GLY A 355 13.74 19.10 -37.23
C GLY A 355 13.51 19.38 -35.75
N VAL A 356 14.59 19.38 -34.97
CA VAL A 356 14.62 19.68 -33.54
C VAL A 356 15.74 20.68 -33.23
N VAL A 357 15.50 21.59 -32.29
CA VAL A 357 16.50 22.50 -31.75
C VAL A 357 16.51 22.34 -30.22
N SER A 358 17.67 22.07 -29.64
CA SER A 358 17.80 22.00 -28.19
C SER A 358 17.80 23.39 -27.55
N LEU A 359 17.30 23.49 -26.31
CA LEU A 359 17.38 24.73 -25.52
C LEU A 359 18.81 25.26 -25.42
N ARG A 360 19.82 24.39 -25.36
CA ARG A 360 21.23 24.76 -25.37
C ARG A 360 21.59 25.51 -26.64
N GLN A 361 21.17 25.03 -27.81
CA GLN A 361 21.41 25.71 -29.10
C GLN A 361 20.71 27.06 -29.16
N LEU A 362 19.45 27.13 -28.66
CA LEU A 362 18.69 28.39 -28.60
C LEU A 362 19.39 29.44 -27.74
N VAL A 363 19.88 29.09 -26.56
CA VAL A 363 20.53 30.01 -25.62
C VAL A 363 21.90 30.45 -26.12
N THR A 364 22.59 29.64 -26.93
CA THR A 364 23.96 29.94 -27.43
C THR A 364 23.98 30.56 -28.81
N ALA A 365 22.89 30.55 -29.57
CA ALA A 365 22.80 31.11 -30.90
C ALA A 365 22.53 32.63 -30.89
N GLU A 366 22.81 33.31 -32.00
CA GLU A 366 22.46 34.73 -32.16
C GLU A 366 20.94 34.89 -32.28
N PRO A 367 20.33 35.92 -31.66
CA PRO A 367 18.87 36.11 -31.63
C PRO A 367 18.20 36.16 -33.00
N THR A 368 18.93 36.65 -34.02
CA THR A 368 18.44 36.81 -35.40
C THR A 368 18.57 35.55 -36.26
N THR A 369 19.17 34.47 -35.73
CA THR A 369 19.34 33.21 -36.45
C THR A 369 17.97 32.54 -36.66
N ARG A 370 17.71 32.03 -37.88
CA ARG A 370 16.49 31.27 -38.16
C ARG A 370 16.56 29.87 -37.57
N LEU A 371 15.46 29.36 -37.05
CA LEU A 371 15.37 28.01 -36.48
C LEU A 371 15.67 26.94 -37.53
N GLY A 372 15.26 27.14 -38.78
CA GLY A 372 15.56 26.24 -39.90
C GLY A 372 17.04 26.09 -40.24
N ASP A 373 17.89 27.10 -39.88
CA ASP A 373 19.35 27.06 -40.06
C ASP A 373 20.06 26.40 -38.87
N LEU A 374 19.38 26.33 -37.70
CA LEU A 374 19.91 25.82 -36.44
C LEU A 374 19.49 24.37 -36.17
N MET A 375 18.35 23.96 -36.76
CA MET A 375 17.74 22.66 -36.45
C MET A 375 18.58 21.45 -36.89
N ASP A 376 18.56 20.42 -36.10
CA ASP A 376 18.95 19.08 -36.51
C ASP A 376 17.77 18.41 -37.24
N ARG A 377 18.04 17.85 -38.41
CA ARG A 377 17.03 17.20 -39.26
C ARG A 377 16.94 15.70 -39.04
N ASP A 378 17.92 15.13 -38.38
CA ASP A 378 17.96 13.69 -38.08
C ASP A 378 17.28 13.43 -36.75
N VAL A 379 15.96 13.62 -36.71
CA VAL A 379 15.13 13.48 -35.51
C VAL A 379 14.68 12.05 -35.34
N ILE A 380 14.93 11.50 -34.15
CA ILE A 380 14.39 10.21 -33.77
C ILE A 380 12.93 10.44 -33.36
N THR A 381 12.00 9.79 -34.07
CA THR A 381 10.55 9.93 -33.87
C THR A 381 9.94 8.58 -33.50
N VAL A 382 8.79 8.63 -32.84
CA VAL A 382 7.98 7.47 -32.54
C VAL A 382 6.61 7.63 -33.19
N ARG A 383 6.02 6.54 -33.67
CA ARG A 383 4.66 6.59 -34.23
C ARG A 383 3.64 6.52 -33.13
N SER A 384 2.51 7.21 -33.27
CA SER A 384 1.43 7.20 -32.29
C SER A 384 0.80 5.83 -32.02
N ASP A 385 0.95 4.87 -32.97
CA ASP A 385 0.49 3.48 -32.84
C ASP A 385 1.59 2.51 -32.39
N ALA A 386 2.80 3.01 -32.05
CA ALA A 386 3.89 2.19 -31.52
C ALA A 386 3.59 1.78 -30.06
N ASP A 387 4.04 0.60 -29.73
CA ASP A 387 3.93 0.04 -28.39
C ASP A 387 4.79 0.82 -27.37
N GLN A 388 4.29 1.00 -26.14
CA GLN A 388 4.98 1.76 -25.08
C GLN A 388 6.36 1.17 -24.73
N GLU A 389 6.54 -0.17 -24.77
CA GLU A 389 7.85 -0.81 -24.54
C GLU A 389 8.87 -0.41 -25.64
N GLU A 390 8.41 -0.25 -26.91
CA GLU A 390 9.25 0.21 -28.00
C GLU A 390 9.68 1.66 -27.78
N VAL A 391 8.77 2.53 -27.30
CA VAL A 391 9.07 3.93 -26.93
C VAL A 391 10.14 3.96 -25.83
N ALA A 392 9.92 3.21 -24.76
CA ALA A 392 10.86 3.12 -23.64
C ALA A 392 12.26 2.68 -24.10
N ARG A 393 12.30 1.69 -25.00
CA ARG A 393 13.55 1.19 -25.58
C ARG A 393 14.26 2.23 -26.44
N ILE A 394 13.52 3.05 -27.20
CA ILE A 394 14.07 4.14 -28.01
C ILE A 394 14.66 5.22 -27.12
N ILE A 395 13.88 5.71 -26.14
CA ILE A 395 14.32 6.77 -25.20
C ILE A 395 15.57 6.32 -24.45
N ALA A 396 15.58 5.11 -23.89
CA ALA A 396 16.73 4.56 -23.18
C ALA A 396 17.95 4.32 -24.08
N ARG A 397 17.76 3.93 -25.34
CA ARG A 397 18.86 3.64 -26.27
C ARG A 397 19.58 4.89 -26.76
N TYR A 398 18.85 5.98 -26.95
CA TYR A 398 19.38 7.22 -27.53
C TYR A 398 19.58 8.30 -26.49
N ASP A 399 19.42 8.00 -25.20
CA ASP A 399 19.55 8.94 -24.08
C ASP A 399 18.71 10.21 -24.27
N LEU A 400 17.46 10.05 -24.73
CA LEU A 400 16.55 11.16 -24.99
C LEU A 400 15.85 11.58 -23.69
N LEU A 401 15.60 12.88 -23.53
CA LEU A 401 14.74 13.41 -22.47
C LEU A 401 13.26 13.37 -22.86
N GLY A 402 12.97 13.22 -24.16
CA GLY A 402 11.65 13.06 -24.71
C GLY A 402 11.70 12.72 -26.20
N ALA A 403 10.73 11.97 -26.69
CA ALA A 403 10.62 11.52 -28.06
C ALA A 403 9.38 12.12 -28.73
N PRO A 404 9.50 12.82 -29.86
CA PRO A 404 8.35 13.37 -30.58
C PRO A 404 7.53 12.24 -31.20
N VAL A 405 6.22 12.30 -30.98
CA VAL A 405 5.24 11.36 -31.53
C VAL A 405 4.67 11.93 -32.82
N VAL A 406 4.65 11.09 -33.86
CA VAL A 406 4.12 11.46 -35.17
C VAL A 406 3.00 10.50 -35.62
N ASP A 407 2.06 11.04 -36.39
CA ASP A 407 0.99 10.25 -37.01
C ASP A 407 1.50 9.51 -38.27
N ALA A 408 0.58 8.84 -38.97
CA ALA A 408 0.88 8.10 -40.22
C ALA A 408 1.38 9.02 -41.36
N ASP A 409 1.04 10.31 -41.32
CA ASP A 409 1.43 11.32 -42.29
C ASP A 409 2.70 12.10 -41.86
N ASN A 410 3.39 11.69 -40.80
CA ASN A 410 4.55 12.33 -40.17
C ASN A 410 4.26 13.73 -39.60
N ARG A 411 3.04 13.96 -39.13
CA ARG A 411 2.67 15.16 -38.41
C ARG A 411 2.96 15.00 -36.93
N LEU A 412 3.52 16.04 -36.33
CA LEU A 412 3.78 16.05 -34.89
C LEU A 412 2.44 16.12 -34.13
N VAL A 413 2.13 15.08 -33.35
CA VAL A 413 0.90 14.96 -32.57
C VAL A 413 1.12 15.10 -31.08
N GLY A 414 2.30 14.73 -30.57
CA GLY A 414 2.64 14.80 -29.17
C GLY A 414 4.11 14.56 -28.89
N LEU A 415 4.42 14.41 -27.64
CA LEU A 415 5.74 14.13 -27.08
C LEU A 415 5.59 13.11 -25.95
N VAL A 416 6.41 12.08 -25.92
CA VAL A 416 6.56 11.22 -24.75
C VAL A 416 7.78 11.67 -23.96
N THR A 417 7.64 11.92 -22.68
CA THR A 417 8.70 12.39 -21.80
C THR A 417 9.48 11.23 -21.18
N VAL A 418 10.62 11.49 -20.56
CA VAL A 418 11.45 10.42 -19.95
C VAL A 418 10.89 9.96 -18.62
N ASP A 419 10.17 10.80 -17.89
CA ASP A 419 9.49 10.51 -16.64
C ASP A 419 8.37 9.50 -16.85
N ASP A 420 7.46 9.71 -17.84
CA ASP A 420 6.43 8.72 -18.21
C ASP A 420 7.05 7.38 -18.62
N VAL A 421 8.17 7.42 -19.35
CA VAL A 421 8.87 6.21 -19.74
C VAL A 421 9.47 5.46 -18.55
N ILE A 422 9.83 6.14 -17.46
CA ILE A 422 10.27 5.46 -16.24
C ILE A 422 9.12 4.64 -15.66
N ASP A 423 7.90 5.18 -15.66
CA ASP A 423 6.73 4.48 -15.16
C ASP A 423 6.34 3.30 -16.07
N VAL A 424 6.35 3.51 -17.39
CA VAL A 424 6.20 2.41 -18.38
C VAL A 424 7.21 1.28 -18.13
N ILE A 425 8.49 1.59 -17.88
CA ILE A 425 9.49 0.56 -17.58
C ILE A 425 9.15 -0.20 -16.29
N HIS A 426 8.58 0.45 -15.30
CA HIS A 426 8.14 -0.21 -14.07
C HIS A 426 6.94 -1.11 -14.30
N GLU A 427 5.96 -0.68 -15.08
CA GLU A 427 4.78 -1.45 -15.47
C GLU A 427 5.15 -2.69 -16.29
N GLU A 428 5.94 -2.53 -17.35
CA GLU A 428 6.43 -3.64 -18.20
C GLU A 428 7.23 -4.66 -17.39
N GLN A 429 8.06 -4.21 -16.43
CA GLN A 429 8.77 -5.12 -15.54
C GLN A 429 7.81 -5.87 -14.59
N ALA A 430 6.70 -5.24 -14.17
CA ALA A 430 5.68 -5.88 -13.37
C ALA A 430 4.92 -6.94 -14.19
N GLU A 431 4.58 -6.62 -15.44
CA GLU A 431 3.91 -7.53 -16.38
C GLU A 431 4.80 -8.74 -16.71
N ASP A 432 6.05 -8.51 -17.13
CA ASP A 432 7.05 -9.56 -17.38
C ASP A 432 7.20 -10.49 -16.17
N PHE A 433 7.22 -9.91 -14.98
CA PHE A 433 7.32 -10.68 -13.75
C PHE A 433 6.07 -11.49 -13.46
N SER A 434 4.88 -10.95 -13.74
CA SER A 434 3.60 -11.62 -13.59
C SER A 434 3.47 -12.81 -14.55
N GLU A 435 3.89 -12.64 -15.79
CA GLU A 435 3.94 -13.74 -16.78
C GLU A 435 4.86 -14.88 -16.33
N ILE A 436 6.07 -14.55 -15.85
CA ILE A 436 7.04 -15.54 -15.34
C ILE A 436 6.51 -16.23 -14.07
N ALA A 437 5.89 -15.51 -13.18
CA ALA A 437 5.33 -16.03 -11.94
C ALA A 437 4.05 -16.85 -12.17
N GLY A 438 3.39 -16.67 -13.32
CA GLY A 438 2.08 -17.28 -13.62
C GLY A 438 0.99 -16.80 -12.65
N ALA A 439 1.10 -15.55 -12.19
CA ALA A 439 0.19 -14.91 -11.26
C ALA A 439 0.15 -13.42 -11.61
N ASP A 440 -1.04 -12.88 -11.76
CA ASP A 440 -1.26 -11.48 -12.08
C ASP A 440 -0.91 -10.61 -10.86
N VAL A 441 0.11 -9.77 -11.01
CA VAL A 441 0.61 -8.92 -9.94
C VAL A 441 -0.29 -7.70 -9.78
N GLU A 442 -0.82 -7.16 -10.87
CA GLU A 442 -1.74 -6.02 -10.86
C GLU A 442 -3.07 -6.37 -10.18
N GLU A 443 -3.67 -7.54 -10.50
CA GLU A 443 -4.87 -8.00 -9.78
C GLU A 443 -4.64 -8.22 -8.28
N ALA A 444 -3.38 -8.47 -7.88
CA ALA A 444 -3.03 -8.62 -6.47
C ALA A 444 -2.93 -7.24 -5.77
N GLU A 445 -2.73 -6.16 -6.50
CA GLU A 445 -2.67 -4.78 -5.98
C GLU A 445 -4.04 -4.10 -5.98
N GLU A 446 -4.87 -4.33 -7.02
CA GLU A 446 -6.13 -3.61 -7.25
C GLU A 446 -7.28 -3.92 -6.28
N LYS A 447 -7.32 -5.06 -5.59
CA LYS A 447 -8.53 -5.43 -4.83
C LYS A 447 -8.23 -6.01 -3.46
N GLU A 448 -8.63 -5.31 -2.42
CA GLU A 448 -8.73 -5.85 -1.06
C GLU A 448 -9.71 -7.04 -0.91
N GLY A 449 -10.47 -7.39 -1.96
CA GLY A 449 -11.50 -8.40 -1.98
C GLY A 449 -11.04 -9.74 -2.57
N PHE A 450 -11.58 -10.86 -2.05
CA PHE A 450 -11.42 -12.18 -2.66
C PHE A 450 -12.06 -12.21 -4.06
N SER A 451 -11.26 -12.36 -5.12
CA SER A 451 -11.73 -12.57 -6.48
C SER A 451 -11.71 -14.06 -6.82
N PHE A 452 -12.87 -14.60 -7.18
CA PHE A 452 -12.96 -15.99 -7.67
C PHE A 452 -12.28 -16.14 -9.04
N ARG A 453 -12.25 -15.08 -9.84
CA ARG A 453 -11.59 -15.05 -11.16
C ARG A 453 -10.09 -15.25 -11.02
N SER A 454 -9.43 -14.49 -10.13
CA SER A 454 -8.00 -14.61 -9.86
C SER A 454 -7.65 -16.00 -9.29
N ALA A 455 -8.47 -16.54 -8.39
CA ALA A 455 -8.30 -17.91 -7.90
C ALA A 455 -8.39 -18.95 -9.02
N MET A 456 -9.28 -18.73 -10.00
CA MET A 456 -9.44 -19.63 -11.15
C MET A 456 -8.27 -19.53 -12.12
N GLN A 457 -7.76 -18.32 -12.42
CA GLN A 457 -6.58 -18.12 -13.28
C GLN A 457 -5.36 -18.81 -12.71
N ARG A 458 -5.07 -18.60 -11.42
CA ARG A 458 -3.97 -19.31 -10.72
C ARG A 458 -4.15 -20.82 -10.74
N SER A 459 -5.38 -21.30 -10.54
CA SER A 459 -5.68 -22.72 -10.59
C SER A 459 -5.43 -23.30 -11.99
N ALA A 460 -5.61 -22.55 -13.06
CA ALA A 460 -5.38 -23.03 -14.42
C ALA A 460 -3.92 -23.46 -14.64
N TRP A 461 -2.95 -22.67 -14.18
CA TRP A 461 -1.53 -23.03 -14.22
C TRP A 461 -1.21 -24.26 -13.36
N LEU A 462 -1.81 -24.35 -12.17
CA LEU A 462 -1.66 -25.55 -11.32
C LEU A 462 -2.25 -26.78 -12.00
N TRP A 463 -3.35 -26.66 -12.74
CA TRP A 463 -3.97 -27.76 -13.45
C TRP A 463 -3.11 -28.27 -14.64
N VAL A 464 -2.41 -27.37 -15.33
CA VAL A 464 -1.43 -27.78 -16.35
C VAL A 464 -0.35 -28.66 -15.71
N ASN A 465 0.19 -28.26 -14.57
CA ASN A 465 1.18 -29.04 -13.80
C ASN A 465 0.59 -30.36 -13.28
N VAL A 466 -0.66 -30.37 -12.82
CA VAL A 466 -1.39 -31.58 -12.42
C VAL A 466 -1.51 -32.55 -13.58
N LEU A 467 -1.90 -32.08 -14.77
CA LEU A 467 -2.06 -32.94 -15.96
C LEU A 467 -0.73 -33.50 -16.41
N ALA A 468 0.33 -32.67 -16.48
CA ALA A 468 1.67 -33.14 -16.83
C ALA A 468 2.19 -34.17 -15.80
N GLY A 469 2.04 -33.87 -14.52
CA GLY A 469 2.40 -34.76 -13.43
C GLY A 469 1.55 -36.05 -13.42
N PHE A 470 0.28 -36.00 -13.83
CA PHE A 470 -0.55 -37.17 -13.95
C PHE A 470 -0.12 -38.12 -15.07
N ILE A 471 0.34 -37.60 -16.21
CA ILE A 471 0.94 -38.42 -17.27
C ILE A 471 2.18 -39.15 -16.73
N LEU A 472 3.05 -38.44 -16.01
CA LEU A 472 4.22 -39.06 -15.37
C LEU A 472 3.80 -40.09 -14.30
N ALA A 473 2.76 -39.79 -13.52
CA ALA A 473 2.21 -40.72 -12.52
C ALA A 473 1.70 -42.02 -13.17
N LEU A 474 1.05 -41.96 -14.35
CA LEU A 474 0.62 -43.15 -15.09
C LEU A 474 1.80 -44.01 -15.51
N ILE A 475 2.87 -43.40 -16.02
CA ILE A 475 4.08 -44.13 -16.43
C ILE A 475 4.71 -44.81 -15.21
N ILE A 476 4.91 -44.06 -14.13
CA ILE A 476 5.53 -44.60 -12.91
C ILE A 476 4.65 -45.70 -12.29
N TYR A 477 3.32 -45.53 -12.29
CA TYR A 477 2.39 -46.53 -11.79
C TYR A 477 2.53 -47.87 -12.52
N GLN A 478 2.66 -47.85 -13.86
CA GLN A 478 2.85 -49.04 -14.66
C GLN A 478 4.22 -49.69 -14.41
N VAL A 479 5.31 -48.90 -14.44
CA VAL A 479 6.66 -49.38 -14.24
C VAL A 479 6.89 -49.89 -12.82
N PHE A 480 6.50 -49.09 -11.81
CA PHE A 480 6.71 -49.45 -10.41
C PHE A 480 5.78 -50.58 -9.97
N GLY A 481 4.56 -50.63 -10.46
CA GLY A 481 3.64 -51.74 -10.25
C GLY A 481 4.18 -53.07 -10.76
N SER A 482 4.82 -53.11 -11.92
CA SER A 482 5.46 -54.31 -12.46
C SER A 482 6.68 -54.74 -11.65
N VAL A 483 7.51 -53.79 -11.21
CA VAL A 483 8.68 -54.07 -10.33
C VAL A 483 8.26 -54.56 -8.95
N LEU A 484 7.22 -53.96 -8.36
CA LEU A 484 6.70 -54.35 -7.04
C LEU A 484 6.03 -55.74 -7.07
N SER A 485 5.41 -56.12 -8.19
CA SER A 485 4.85 -57.45 -8.38
C SER A 485 5.91 -58.52 -8.55
N ALA A 486 7.06 -58.17 -9.11
CA ALA A 486 8.17 -59.08 -9.34
C ALA A 486 9.11 -59.27 -8.11
N ASN A 487 9.10 -58.37 -7.13
CA ASN A 487 10.12 -58.35 -6.07
C ASN A 487 9.49 -58.38 -4.66
N THR A 488 9.33 -59.59 -4.09
CA THR A 488 8.76 -59.79 -2.77
C THR A 488 9.60 -59.24 -1.62
N ALA A 489 10.92 -59.12 -1.78
CA ALA A 489 11.81 -58.56 -0.76
C ALA A 489 11.60 -57.07 -0.52
N LEU A 490 11.34 -56.27 -1.57
CA LEU A 490 11.00 -54.84 -1.49
C LEU A 490 9.69 -54.63 -0.74
N VAL A 491 8.69 -55.50 -0.96
CA VAL A 491 7.40 -55.45 -0.29
C VAL A 491 7.52 -55.74 1.22
N GLN A 492 8.43 -56.65 1.58
CA GLN A 492 8.69 -56.94 3.00
C GLN A 492 9.43 -55.84 3.72
N LEU A 493 10.35 -55.15 3.04
CA LEU A 493 11.11 -54.02 3.59
C LEU A 493 10.15 -52.81 3.87
N VAL A 494 9.23 -52.56 2.97
CA VAL A 494 8.26 -51.46 3.12
C VAL A 494 7.13 -51.81 4.09
N GLY A 495 6.82 -53.10 4.25
CA GLY A 495 5.82 -53.60 5.22
C GLY A 495 6.17 -53.39 6.70
N VAL A 496 7.41 -52.94 6.99
CA VAL A 496 7.86 -52.55 8.33
C VAL A 496 7.31 -51.22 8.77
N VAL A 497 6.87 -50.37 7.83
CA VAL A 497 6.32 -49.03 8.16
C VAL A 497 4.85 -49.16 8.56
N PRO A 498 4.47 -48.79 9.81
CA PRO A 498 3.08 -48.82 10.23
C PRO A 498 2.18 -47.98 9.35
N GLY A 499 1.10 -48.54 8.83
CA GLY A 499 0.16 -47.86 7.94
C GLY A 499 0.37 -48.11 6.44
N LEU A 500 1.49 -48.68 5.98
CA LEU A 500 1.78 -49.00 4.57
C LEU A 500 1.58 -50.51 4.24
N ARG A 501 0.58 -51.13 4.83
CA ARG A 501 0.32 -52.58 4.59
C ARG A 501 -0.33 -52.87 3.22
N SER A 502 -0.88 -51.84 2.57
CA SER A 502 -1.53 -51.97 1.26
C SER A 502 -0.53 -51.66 0.14
N ARG A 503 -0.30 -52.64 -0.75
CA ARG A 503 0.51 -52.42 -1.98
C ARG A 503 -0.08 -51.31 -2.84
N LEU A 504 -1.39 -51.14 -2.82
CA LEU A 504 -2.08 -50.11 -3.59
C LEU A 504 -1.73 -48.71 -3.07
N ALA A 505 -1.75 -48.50 -1.75
CA ALA A 505 -1.45 -47.21 -1.14
C ALA A 505 0.02 -46.80 -1.40
N LEU A 506 0.96 -47.73 -1.28
CA LEU A 506 2.37 -47.44 -1.58
C LEU A 506 2.59 -47.06 -3.05
N ASN A 507 2.04 -47.86 -3.98
CA ASN A 507 2.20 -47.61 -5.40
C ASN A 507 1.55 -46.26 -5.79
N SER A 508 0.39 -45.92 -5.20
CA SER A 508 -0.26 -44.64 -5.44
C SER A 508 0.56 -43.46 -4.91
N MET A 509 1.14 -43.55 -3.73
CA MET A 509 1.96 -42.47 -3.13
C MET A 509 3.21 -42.21 -3.96
N ILE A 510 3.94 -43.25 -4.38
CA ILE A 510 5.15 -43.10 -5.20
C ILE A 510 4.83 -42.60 -6.60
N SER A 511 3.77 -43.10 -7.21
CA SER A 511 3.37 -42.70 -8.56
C SER A 511 2.93 -41.23 -8.63
N LEU A 512 2.35 -40.68 -7.55
CA LEU A 512 1.87 -39.31 -7.51
C LEU A 512 2.94 -38.28 -7.08
N MET A 513 4.16 -38.72 -6.69
CA MET A 513 5.25 -37.81 -6.33
C MET A 513 5.59 -36.74 -7.39
N PRO A 514 5.74 -37.08 -8.68
CA PRO A 514 6.04 -36.04 -9.68
C PRO A 514 4.95 -35.01 -9.82
N MET A 515 3.69 -35.43 -9.75
CA MET A 515 2.55 -34.53 -9.78
C MET A 515 2.56 -33.58 -8.59
N LEU A 516 2.88 -34.08 -7.40
CA LEU A 516 3.00 -33.28 -6.19
C LEU A 516 4.12 -32.26 -6.30
N LEU A 517 5.33 -32.70 -6.73
CA LEU A 517 6.50 -31.84 -6.82
C LEU A 517 6.31 -30.71 -7.82
N LEU A 518 5.76 -30.98 -9.00
CA LEU A 518 5.46 -29.98 -10.02
C LEU A 518 4.47 -28.96 -9.52
N THR A 519 3.36 -29.40 -8.91
CA THR A 519 2.30 -28.50 -8.45
C THR A 519 2.66 -27.73 -7.19
N SER A 520 3.37 -28.34 -6.23
CA SER A 520 3.77 -27.64 -5.00
C SER A 520 4.88 -26.61 -5.26
N GLY A 521 5.81 -26.90 -6.18
CA GLY A 521 6.81 -25.94 -6.63
C GLY A 521 6.15 -24.73 -7.29
N SER A 522 5.21 -24.97 -8.22
CA SER A 522 4.45 -23.89 -8.88
C SER A 522 3.61 -23.08 -7.89
N ALA A 523 2.87 -23.73 -6.96
CA ALA A 523 2.06 -23.01 -5.96
C ALA A 523 2.92 -22.16 -5.01
N GLY A 524 4.05 -22.68 -4.56
CA GLY A 524 5.01 -21.94 -3.72
C GLY A 524 5.71 -20.83 -4.50
N GLY A 525 6.03 -21.07 -5.78
CA GLY A 525 6.67 -20.13 -6.69
C GLY A 525 5.78 -18.92 -7.00
N GLN A 526 4.47 -19.13 -7.25
CA GLN A 526 3.50 -18.06 -7.43
C GLN A 526 3.43 -17.16 -6.18
N SER A 527 3.26 -17.75 -5.01
CA SER A 527 3.22 -17.00 -3.74
C SER A 527 4.54 -16.29 -3.43
N LEU A 528 5.68 -16.90 -3.79
CA LEU A 528 7.01 -16.32 -3.65
C LEU A 528 7.18 -15.11 -4.58
N GLY A 529 6.74 -15.23 -5.82
CA GLY A 529 6.82 -14.17 -6.82
C GLY A 529 6.14 -12.91 -6.32
N ILE A 530 4.86 -12.99 -6.02
CA ILE A 530 4.04 -11.85 -5.56
C ILE A 530 4.60 -11.25 -4.27
N MET A 531 4.95 -12.08 -3.27
CA MET A 531 5.50 -11.55 -2.02
C MET A 531 6.90 -10.94 -2.24
N GLY A 532 7.71 -11.51 -3.14
CA GLY A 532 9.01 -10.97 -3.51
C GLY A 532 8.92 -9.61 -4.19
N TRP A 533 7.92 -9.42 -5.05
CA TRP A 533 7.59 -8.14 -5.68
C TRP A 533 7.14 -7.12 -4.63
N ARG A 534 6.13 -7.42 -3.83
CA ARG A 534 5.63 -6.54 -2.75
C ARG A 534 6.71 -6.10 -1.75
N LEU A 535 7.67 -6.97 -1.45
CA LEU A 535 8.80 -6.62 -0.57
C LEU A 535 9.82 -5.69 -1.22
N ARG A 536 9.82 -5.55 -2.55
CA ARG A 536 10.71 -4.63 -3.28
C ARG A 536 10.08 -3.29 -3.54
N THR A 537 8.79 -3.26 -3.92
CA THR A 537 8.05 -2.07 -4.33
C THR A 537 7.45 -1.31 -3.16
N ARG A 538 6.92 -1.99 -2.15
CA ARG A 538 6.28 -1.36 -1.00
C ARG A 538 7.15 -1.41 0.26
N HIS A 539 7.31 -0.28 0.91
CA HIS A 539 8.05 -0.11 2.17
C HIS A 539 7.34 -0.77 3.38
N GLY A 540 7.28 -2.10 3.39
CA GLY A 540 7.08 -2.94 4.61
C GLY A 540 5.79 -2.79 5.42
N ARG A 541 4.80 -2.04 4.97
CA ARG A 541 3.58 -1.73 5.76
C ARG A 541 2.50 -2.80 5.69
N ASP A 542 2.25 -3.36 4.52
CA ASP A 542 1.11 -4.23 4.27
C ASP A 542 1.46 -5.71 4.15
N PHE A 543 2.59 -6.12 4.76
CA PHE A 543 2.97 -7.54 4.79
C PHE A 543 1.82 -8.44 5.26
N TRP A 544 1.11 -8.07 6.33
CA TRP A 544 0.03 -8.89 6.86
C TRP A 544 -1.23 -8.87 6.00
N GLN A 545 -1.58 -7.74 5.39
CA GLN A 545 -2.72 -7.66 4.46
C GLN A 545 -2.42 -8.49 3.22
N GLY A 546 -1.29 -8.25 2.56
CA GLY A 546 -0.82 -9.02 1.43
C GLY A 546 -0.66 -10.50 1.74
N PHE A 547 -0.12 -10.85 2.92
CA PHE A 547 -0.01 -12.22 3.38
C PHE A 547 -1.37 -12.92 3.48
N PHE A 548 -2.37 -12.28 4.10
CA PHE A 548 -3.70 -12.87 4.24
C PHE A 548 -4.48 -12.91 2.94
N HIS A 549 -4.30 -11.92 2.07
CA HIS A 549 -4.89 -11.91 0.74
C HIS A 549 -4.35 -13.09 -0.09
N GLU A 550 -3.04 -13.21 -0.21
CA GLU A 550 -2.37 -14.30 -0.91
C GLU A 550 -2.69 -15.68 -0.31
N LEU A 551 -2.77 -15.77 1.00
CA LEU A 551 -3.15 -17.01 1.69
C LEU A 551 -4.59 -17.43 1.32
N ARG A 552 -5.53 -16.50 1.18
CA ARG A 552 -6.90 -16.77 0.74
C ARG A 552 -6.93 -17.29 -0.70
N LEU A 553 -6.22 -16.62 -1.61
CA LEU A 553 -6.13 -17.03 -3.02
C LEU A 553 -5.44 -18.39 -3.17
N GLY A 554 -4.30 -18.58 -2.52
CA GLY A 554 -3.58 -19.86 -2.52
C GLY A 554 -4.42 -21.00 -1.92
N THR A 555 -5.21 -20.71 -0.88
CA THR A 555 -6.14 -21.68 -0.28
C THR A 555 -7.26 -22.07 -1.25
N ALA A 556 -7.86 -21.09 -1.92
CA ALA A 556 -8.91 -21.32 -2.91
C ALA A 556 -8.39 -22.14 -4.10
N GLY A 557 -7.25 -21.76 -4.67
CA GLY A 557 -6.59 -22.49 -5.76
C GLY A 557 -6.18 -23.91 -5.33
N GLY A 558 -5.68 -24.06 -4.10
CA GLY A 558 -5.36 -25.36 -3.50
C GLY A 558 -6.58 -26.27 -3.37
N ILE A 559 -7.75 -25.74 -2.96
CA ILE A 559 -9.00 -26.49 -2.86
C ILE A 559 -9.47 -26.94 -4.26
N LEU A 560 -9.50 -26.05 -5.22
CA LEU A 560 -9.90 -26.37 -6.60
C LEU A 560 -9.02 -27.47 -7.19
N THR A 561 -7.69 -27.33 -7.02
CA THR A 561 -6.71 -28.30 -7.51
C THR A 561 -6.81 -29.64 -6.76
N SER A 562 -7.06 -29.62 -5.46
CA SER A 562 -7.29 -30.81 -4.62
C SER A 562 -8.49 -31.65 -5.10
N ILE A 563 -9.57 -30.97 -5.51
CA ILE A 563 -10.76 -31.65 -6.08
C ILE A 563 -10.40 -32.33 -7.40
N LEU A 564 -9.69 -31.63 -8.29
CA LEU A 564 -9.23 -32.20 -9.57
C LEU A 564 -8.36 -33.43 -9.35
N VAL A 565 -7.37 -33.34 -8.44
CA VAL A 565 -6.49 -34.46 -8.09
C VAL A 565 -7.30 -35.62 -7.53
N GLY A 566 -8.24 -35.36 -6.63
CA GLY A 566 -9.14 -36.39 -6.10
C GLY A 566 -9.91 -37.14 -7.19
N VAL A 567 -10.44 -36.42 -8.18
CA VAL A 567 -11.13 -37.03 -9.34
C VAL A 567 -10.17 -37.87 -10.16
N LEU A 568 -8.98 -37.39 -10.48
CA LEU A 568 -7.97 -38.12 -11.25
C LEU A 568 -7.52 -39.39 -10.54
N VAL A 569 -7.28 -39.31 -9.22
CA VAL A 569 -6.94 -40.46 -8.37
C VAL A 569 -8.10 -41.47 -8.33
N TRP A 570 -9.35 -41.02 -8.28
CA TRP A 570 -10.50 -41.92 -8.33
C TRP A 570 -10.62 -42.63 -9.67
N LEU A 571 -10.37 -41.95 -10.78
CA LEU A 571 -10.34 -42.54 -12.10
C LEU A 571 -9.26 -43.63 -12.24
N LEU A 572 -8.08 -43.40 -11.64
CA LEU A 572 -6.94 -44.29 -11.72
C LEU A 572 -7.09 -45.51 -10.80
N PHE A 573 -7.47 -45.30 -9.53
CA PHE A 573 -7.45 -46.35 -8.49
C PHE A 573 -8.84 -46.93 -8.16
N ARG A 574 -9.92 -46.31 -8.64
CA ARG A 574 -11.32 -46.72 -8.41
C ARG A 574 -11.70 -46.88 -6.92
N SER A 575 -11.01 -46.20 -6.03
CA SER A 575 -11.22 -46.19 -4.59
C SER A 575 -11.60 -44.80 -4.11
N ALA A 576 -12.87 -44.61 -3.71
CA ALA A 576 -13.34 -43.30 -3.24
C ALA A 576 -12.63 -42.87 -1.95
N LEU A 577 -12.36 -43.81 -1.04
CA LEU A 577 -11.72 -43.51 0.24
C LEU A 577 -10.25 -43.02 0.03
N LEU A 578 -9.51 -43.71 -0.85
CA LEU A 578 -8.14 -43.34 -1.22
C LEU A 578 -8.09 -41.99 -1.93
N SER A 579 -9.04 -41.73 -2.82
CA SER A 579 -9.15 -40.48 -3.58
C SER A 579 -9.39 -39.28 -2.68
N VAL A 580 -10.28 -39.39 -1.70
CA VAL A 580 -10.54 -38.34 -0.72
C VAL A 580 -9.32 -38.12 0.18
N ALA A 581 -8.69 -39.19 0.63
CA ALA A 581 -7.49 -39.08 1.49
C ALA A 581 -6.33 -38.39 0.77
N ILE A 582 -6.04 -38.80 -0.48
CA ILE A 582 -4.96 -38.21 -1.29
C ILE A 582 -5.34 -36.77 -1.69
N GLY A 583 -6.58 -36.50 -2.11
CA GLY A 583 -7.03 -35.16 -2.44
C GLY A 583 -6.86 -34.18 -1.26
N LEU A 584 -7.30 -34.56 -0.07
CA LEU A 584 -7.11 -33.76 1.15
C LEU A 584 -5.63 -33.58 1.49
N ALA A 585 -4.82 -34.64 1.43
CA ALA A 585 -3.38 -34.53 1.66
C ALA A 585 -2.72 -33.57 0.66
N PHE A 586 -3.13 -33.61 -0.61
CA PHE A 586 -2.63 -32.78 -1.67
C PHE A 586 -3.00 -31.29 -1.43
N GLY A 587 -4.26 -31.00 -1.09
CA GLY A 587 -4.72 -29.64 -0.80
C GLY A 587 -4.00 -29.01 0.39
N LEU A 588 -3.81 -29.78 1.48
CA LEU A 588 -3.06 -29.32 2.65
C LEU A 588 -1.58 -29.09 2.32
N THR A 589 -1.00 -29.89 1.43
CA THR A 589 0.37 -29.72 1.00
C THR A 589 0.54 -28.47 0.14
N LEU A 590 -0.39 -28.16 -0.77
CA LEU A 590 -0.38 -26.93 -1.55
C LEU A 590 -0.52 -25.69 -0.67
N LEU A 591 -1.39 -25.74 0.34
CA LEU A 591 -1.52 -24.67 1.32
C LEU A 591 -0.19 -24.40 2.05
N ILE A 592 0.50 -25.44 2.48
CA ILE A 592 1.80 -25.31 3.16
C ILE A 592 2.88 -24.81 2.18
N ALA A 593 2.85 -25.25 0.92
CA ALA A 593 3.75 -24.75 -0.11
C ALA A 593 3.58 -23.25 -0.34
N SER A 594 2.33 -22.78 -0.44
CA SER A 594 2.02 -21.33 -0.53
C SER A 594 2.47 -20.56 0.71
N ILE A 595 2.23 -21.07 1.92
CA ILE A 595 2.73 -20.44 3.15
C ILE A 595 4.26 -20.37 3.17
N CYS A 596 4.95 -21.40 2.71
CA CYS A 596 6.41 -21.38 2.60
C CYS A 596 6.87 -20.30 1.60
N GLY A 597 6.20 -20.17 0.45
CA GLY A 597 6.47 -19.12 -0.52
C GLY A 597 6.29 -17.71 0.03
N LEU A 598 5.29 -17.50 0.89
CA LEU A 598 5.01 -16.21 1.53
C LEU A 598 5.99 -15.85 2.65
N VAL A 599 6.30 -16.82 3.52
CA VAL A 599 7.07 -16.58 4.75
C VAL A 599 8.58 -16.55 4.49
N LEU A 600 9.06 -17.37 3.56
CA LEU A 600 10.49 -17.57 3.35
C LEU A 600 11.23 -16.30 2.88
N PRO A 601 10.71 -15.49 1.94
CA PRO A 601 11.34 -14.22 1.55
C PRO A 601 11.51 -13.27 2.72
N HIS A 602 10.48 -13.14 3.55
CA HIS A 602 10.49 -12.27 4.72
C HIS A 602 11.53 -12.71 5.78
N LEU A 603 11.64 -14.02 6.01
CA LEU A 603 12.68 -14.56 6.91
C LEU A 603 14.08 -14.31 6.39
N LEU A 604 14.31 -14.47 5.08
CA LEU A 604 15.61 -14.26 4.45
C LEU A 604 16.03 -12.79 4.45
N GLN A 605 15.09 -11.85 4.26
CA GLN A 605 15.35 -10.42 4.44
C GLN A 605 15.77 -10.11 5.89
N GLY A 606 15.10 -10.69 6.88
CA GLY A 606 15.44 -10.54 8.30
C GLY A 606 16.86 -11.00 8.62
N LEU A 607 17.39 -11.98 7.86
CA LEU A 607 18.75 -12.49 7.98
C LEU A 607 19.80 -11.64 7.22
N ARG A 608 19.39 -10.52 6.59
CA ARG A 608 20.26 -9.64 5.77
C ARG A 608 21.02 -10.36 4.66
N LEU A 609 20.49 -11.44 4.14
CA LEU A 609 21.05 -12.13 2.99
C LEU A 609 20.79 -11.29 1.73
N ARG A 610 21.77 -11.31 0.79
CA ARG A 610 21.64 -10.55 -0.47
C ARG A 610 20.41 -11.00 -1.25
N GLY A 611 19.68 -10.06 -1.85
CA GLY A 611 18.44 -10.31 -2.60
C GLY A 611 18.56 -11.38 -3.70
N SER A 612 19.77 -11.59 -4.25
CA SER A 612 20.05 -12.65 -5.22
C SER A 612 19.89 -14.09 -4.67
N LEU A 613 19.81 -14.26 -3.34
CA LEU A 613 19.56 -15.56 -2.71
C LEU A 613 18.05 -15.83 -2.50
N ILE A 614 17.20 -14.83 -2.73
CA ILE A 614 15.74 -14.95 -2.65
C ILE A 614 15.20 -15.28 -4.04
N THR A 615 15.73 -16.29 -4.67
CA THR A 615 15.32 -16.73 -6.01
C THR A 615 14.65 -18.09 -5.95
N ALA A 616 13.71 -18.34 -6.87
CA ALA A 616 12.99 -19.59 -6.97
C ALA A 616 13.94 -20.83 -6.96
N PRO A 617 15.10 -20.84 -7.65
CA PRO A 617 16.01 -21.99 -7.63
C PRO A 617 16.54 -22.42 -6.25
N LEU A 618 16.63 -21.50 -5.28
CA LEU A 618 17.05 -21.84 -3.93
C LEU A 618 15.86 -22.31 -3.06
N LEU A 619 14.70 -21.76 -3.31
CA LEU A 619 13.51 -21.98 -2.49
C LEU A 619 12.72 -23.22 -2.92
N ASP A 620 12.73 -23.56 -4.23
CA ASP A 620 12.07 -24.75 -4.77
C ASP A 620 12.49 -26.07 -4.08
N PRO A 621 13.78 -26.34 -3.83
CA PRO A 621 14.17 -27.53 -3.09
C PRO A 621 13.63 -27.58 -1.66
N VAL A 622 13.55 -26.43 -0.99
CA VAL A 622 12.99 -26.34 0.37
C VAL A 622 11.49 -26.64 0.35
N ILE A 623 10.77 -26.02 -0.57
CA ILE A 623 9.33 -26.24 -0.77
C ILE A 623 9.07 -27.70 -1.13
N ALA A 624 9.88 -28.29 -2.02
CA ALA A 624 9.75 -29.67 -2.42
C ALA A 624 9.95 -30.66 -1.25
N VAL A 625 10.98 -30.47 -0.42
CA VAL A 625 11.25 -31.32 0.74
C VAL A 625 10.13 -31.20 1.78
N VAL A 626 9.67 -29.98 2.08
CA VAL A 626 8.57 -29.75 3.04
C VAL A 626 7.29 -30.37 2.51
N SER A 627 6.94 -30.09 1.25
CA SER A 627 5.73 -30.61 0.60
C SER A 627 5.68 -32.13 0.58
N LEU A 628 6.79 -32.76 0.20
CA LEU A 628 6.90 -34.21 0.16
C LEU A 628 6.77 -34.82 1.57
N SER A 629 7.43 -34.24 2.57
CA SER A 629 7.36 -34.69 3.95
C SER A 629 5.95 -34.59 4.52
N VAL A 630 5.27 -33.47 4.26
CA VAL A 630 3.88 -33.21 4.69
C VAL A 630 2.92 -34.16 3.99
N PHE A 631 3.04 -34.32 2.67
CA PHE A 631 2.19 -35.23 1.90
C PHE A 631 2.28 -36.66 2.42
N PHE A 632 3.49 -37.18 2.64
CA PHE A 632 3.66 -38.52 3.20
C PHE A 632 3.10 -38.64 4.61
N ALA A 633 3.40 -37.69 5.48
CA ALA A 633 2.90 -37.70 6.87
C ALA A 633 1.37 -37.71 6.92
N ILE A 634 0.71 -36.85 6.14
CA ILE A 634 -0.76 -36.73 6.12
C ILE A 634 -1.39 -37.98 5.47
N THR A 635 -0.83 -38.42 4.32
CA THR A 635 -1.36 -39.60 3.64
C THR A 635 -1.24 -40.85 4.49
N LEU A 636 -0.10 -41.07 5.16
CA LEU A 636 0.09 -42.19 6.09
C LEU A 636 -0.88 -42.13 7.26
N LEU A 637 -1.11 -40.95 7.82
CA LEU A 637 -2.04 -40.76 8.95
C LEU A 637 -3.48 -41.04 8.52
N LEU A 638 -3.90 -40.56 7.33
CA LEU A 638 -5.25 -40.75 6.82
C LEU A 638 -5.48 -42.22 6.39
N VAL A 639 -4.58 -42.80 5.62
CA VAL A 639 -4.66 -44.19 5.15
C VAL A 639 -4.60 -45.15 6.36
N GLY A 640 -3.72 -44.90 7.34
CA GLY A 640 -3.61 -45.70 8.55
C GLY A 640 -4.86 -45.68 9.44
N ARG A 641 -5.57 -44.54 9.51
CA ARG A 641 -6.82 -44.43 10.27
C ARG A 641 -8.04 -44.98 9.54
N LEU A 642 -8.04 -44.89 8.22
CA LEU A 642 -9.17 -45.31 7.39
C LEU A 642 -9.13 -46.81 7.04
N GLY A 643 -8.06 -47.56 7.41
CA GLY A 643 -7.98 -49.00 7.25
C GLY A 643 -7.86 -49.46 5.77
N VAL A 644 -7.33 -48.61 4.86
CA VAL A 644 -7.15 -48.90 3.44
C VAL A 644 -5.85 -49.68 3.17
#